data_98fd99d94dbc9f2b2cd25806b322cee2
#
_entry.id   98fd99d94dbc9f2b2cd25806b322cee2
#
_cell.length_a   1.000
_cell.length_b   1.000
_cell.length_c   1.000
_cell.angle_alpha   90.00
_cell.angle_beta   90.00
_cell.angle_gamma   90.00
#
_symmetry.space_group_name_H-M   'P 1'
#
loop_
_entity.id
_entity.type
_entity.pdbx_description
1 polymer ?
#
loop_
_entity_poly.entity_id
_entity_poly.type
_entity_poly.pdbx_seq_one_letter_code
_entity_poly.pdbx_strand_id
1 'polypeptide(L)'
;MPLLSFPGISTLIAKGVYDAAFPLHDVSVSREVLFEEWARYSAFYKYQPIDLVRKYFGEKIGLYFAWLGVYTQLLIPASIVGIIVFGYGVATVDTNIPSLEMCDERLNFTMCPLCDGACDYWHLSTACGTARASHLFDNPATVFFAIFMSLWAVLFLEHWKRRQISLSFSWDLTGIEEDEEHPRPKYETILLEKRQRNTNAVLYTVHFLDIYHTLTNCQSIFFSLCCQFGLTFSAVFGVIIYRITISALMAMSPDPEIKSNVRVTVTATAVIINLVVILILDEIYGTVALWLTELEIPKTETNFEERLILKAFLLKFMNAYAPIFYVAFFKGRFAGRPGSYVYVFNDYRMEECAPGGCLIELCIQLSIIMLGKQLIQNNIFEIGIPKLKKLIRTLKEKEPTQKEKDEERPPRQWNLDYALVPFEGLTPEYMEMIIQFGFVSLFVASFPLAPLFALLNNVIEIRLDARKFVTELRRPVAARAKDIGIWYNILSGMGKLSVIINAFVIAFTSDFIPRLVYQYMYSQTGTMHGFIDHTLSFFNVSNFKPGTAPHSSDHGDITVCRYKDYREPPWSSDAYQFSKQYWSVLSARLAFVILFQNLVMFLSLMVAWVIPDVPKTIVEQLKREKKLLVDLFLQEEKEKFQLIQTRPLFWTSLCPESLGSRLLRNIRLLEEWIFKQLDLILPRRYHLAVTYVML
;
A
#
# COMPACT_ATOMS: atom_id res chain seq x y z
N MET A 1 34.76 43.99 -0.74
CA MET A 1 33.62 44.05 0.17
C MET A 1 32.98 42.68 0.13
N PRO A 2 32.92 41.91 1.22
CA PRO A 2 32.16 40.67 1.23
C PRO A 2 30.68 41.04 1.11
N LEU A 3 30.02 40.53 0.07
CA LEU A 3 28.60 40.58 -0.07
C LEU A 3 27.97 39.93 1.20
N LEU A 4 27.38 40.76 2.04
CA LEU A 4 26.55 40.30 3.13
C LEU A 4 25.37 39.55 2.50
N SER A 5 25.49 38.23 2.39
CA SER A 5 24.34 37.38 2.07
C SER A 5 23.41 37.46 3.26
N PHE A 6 22.29 38.14 3.09
CA PHE A 6 21.21 38.11 4.11
C PHE A 6 20.71 36.68 4.27
N PRO A 7 20.68 36.17 5.48
CA PRO A 7 20.17 34.81 5.69
C PRO A 7 18.70 34.74 5.25
N GLY A 8 18.36 33.79 4.40
CA GLY A 8 16.98 33.54 3.98
C GLY A 8 16.09 33.12 5.16
N ILE A 9 14.77 33.22 4.99
CA ILE A 9 13.76 32.88 6.01
C ILE A 9 14.01 31.46 6.56
N SER A 10 14.35 30.51 5.70
CA SER A 10 14.64 29.11 6.08
C SER A 10 15.83 29.03 7.06
N THR A 11 16.86 29.84 6.86
CA THR A 11 18.03 29.88 7.76
C THR A 11 17.68 30.51 9.12
N LEU A 12 16.78 31.48 9.14
CA LEU A 12 16.32 32.12 10.37
C LEU A 12 15.42 31.20 11.21
N ILE A 13 14.58 30.40 10.54
CA ILE A 13 13.79 29.33 11.19
C ILE A 13 14.73 28.24 11.74
N ALA A 14 15.71 27.79 10.94
CA ALA A 14 16.68 26.77 11.37
C ALA A 14 17.54 27.22 12.56
N LYS A 15 17.78 28.54 12.71
CA LYS A 15 18.48 29.15 13.87
C LYS A 15 17.56 29.48 15.05
N GLY A 16 16.25 29.17 14.96
CA GLY A 16 15.30 29.47 16.03
C GLY A 16 15.00 30.96 16.24
N VAL A 17 15.29 31.81 15.24
CA VAL A 17 14.95 33.25 15.29
C VAL A 17 13.48 33.47 14.99
N TYR A 18 12.91 32.66 14.12
CA TYR A 18 11.47 32.57 13.83
C TYR A 18 10.97 31.16 14.12
N ASP A 19 9.78 31.07 14.69
CA ASP A 19 9.14 29.78 15.01
C ASP A 19 8.53 29.14 13.78
N ALA A 20 7.93 29.93 12.88
CA ALA A 20 7.30 29.44 11.66
C ALA A 20 7.19 30.54 10.59
N ALA A 21 7.13 30.11 9.32
CA ALA A 21 6.75 30.95 8.19
C ALA A 21 5.77 30.21 7.30
N PHE A 22 4.61 30.78 7.06
CA PHE A 22 3.58 30.17 6.23
C PHE A 22 2.74 31.27 5.53
N PRO A 23 2.19 31.00 4.33
CA PRO A 23 1.28 31.91 3.67
C PRO A 23 -0.05 31.97 4.41
N LEU A 24 -0.67 33.14 4.49
CA LEU A 24 -2.00 33.26 5.07
C LEU A 24 -3.06 32.66 4.15
N HIS A 25 -4.14 32.16 4.75
CA HIS A 25 -5.33 31.83 3.99
C HIS A 25 -5.93 33.08 3.38
N ASP A 26 -6.34 32.97 2.13
CA ASP A 26 -6.98 34.07 1.43
C ASP A 26 -8.38 34.32 2.04
N VAL A 27 -8.63 35.55 2.46
CA VAL A 27 -9.97 35.98 2.98
C VAL A 27 -10.95 36.18 1.84
N SER A 28 -10.46 36.22 0.59
CA SER A 28 -11.25 36.46 -0.60
C SER A 28 -12.08 35.25 -1.01
N VAL A 29 -12.91 35.48 -2.02
CA VAL A 29 -13.82 34.50 -2.66
C VAL A 29 -13.19 33.12 -2.91
N SER A 30 -11.87 33.03 -3.08
CA SER A 30 -11.19 31.77 -3.44
C SER A 30 -11.29 30.66 -2.39
N ARG A 31 -11.15 30.99 -1.10
CA ARG A 31 -11.29 30.01 0.01
C ARG A 31 -12.75 29.58 0.18
N GLU A 32 -13.66 30.52 0.09
CA GLU A 32 -15.10 30.26 0.23
C GLU A 32 -15.62 29.37 -0.92
N VAL A 33 -15.22 29.67 -2.15
CA VAL A 33 -15.53 28.84 -3.33
C VAL A 33 -14.99 27.42 -3.17
N LEU A 34 -13.74 27.26 -2.71
CA LEU A 34 -13.19 25.95 -2.44
C LEU A 34 -13.96 25.21 -1.34
N PHE A 35 -14.40 25.90 -0.30
CA PHE A 35 -15.19 25.30 0.76
C PHE A 35 -16.56 24.82 0.23
N GLU A 36 -17.28 25.67 -0.50
CA GLU A 36 -18.63 25.34 -1.00
C GLU A 36 -18.62 24.28 -2.11
N GLU A 37 -17.66 24.35 -3.04
CA GLU A 37 -17.61 23.42 -4.18
C GLU A 37 -16.92 22.09 -3.86
N TRP A 38 -16.01 22.07 -2.88
CA TRP A 38 -15.14 20.92 -2.66
C TRP A 38 -15.13 20.39 -1.23
N ALA A 39 -14.95 21.23 -0.20
CA ALA A 39 -14.75 20.81 1.18
C ALA A 39 -16.05 20.53 1.95
N ARG A 40 -17.20 20.87 1.39
CA ARG A 40 -18.50 20.65 2.01
C ARG A 40 -18.93 19.19 1.88
N TYR A 41 -19.33 18.52 2.97
CA TYR A 41 -19.78 17.14 2.93
C TYR A 41 -20.92 16.86 1.94
N SER A 42 -21.85 17.81 1.78
CA SER A 42 -22.96 17.70 0.82
C SER A 42 -22.50 17.63 -0.65
N ALA A 43 -21.24 17.98 -0.94
CA ALA A 43 -20.67 17.95 -2.29
C ALA A 43 -20.06 16.56 -2.65
N PHE A 44 -20.36 15.48 -1.89
CA PHE A 44 -19.76 14.15 -2.06
C PHE A 44 -19.92 13.57 -3.48
N TYR A 45 -20.94 13.97 -4.22
CA TYR A 45 -21.23 13.55 -5.60
C TYR A 45 -20.56 14.42 -6.68
N LYS A 46 -19.97 15.57 -6.31
CA LYS A 46 -19.33 16.49 -7.26
C LYS A 46 -17.90 16.01 -7.57
N TYR A 47 -17.47 16.24 -8.81
CA TYR A 47 -16.05 16.08 -9.18
C TYR A 47 -15.17 17.06 -8.42
N GLN A 48 -13.94 16.67 -8.17
CA GLN A 48 -12.96 17.53 -7.52
C GLN A 48 -12.50 18.64 -8.47
N PRO A 49 -12.53 19.92 -8.06
CA PRO A 49 -12.06 21.04 -8.86
C PRO A 49 -10.51 21.16 -8.80
N ILE A 50 -9.79 20.23 -9.43
CA ILE A 50 -8.33 20.08 -9.31
C ILE A 50 -7.59 21.36 -9.71
N ASP A 51 -8.06 22.11 -10.71
CA ASP A 51 -7.43 23.36 -11.13
C ASP A 51 -7.55 24.46 -10.07
N LEU A 52 -8.68 24.52 -9.35
CA LEU A 52 -8.86 25.45 -8.22
C LEU A 52 -7.98 25.04 -7.04
N VAL A 53 -7.91 23.74 -6.75
CA VAL A 53 -7.03 23.19 -5.69
C VAL A 53 -5.58 23.54 -6.00
N ARG A 54 -5.12 23.30 -7.23
CA ARG A 54 -3.78 23.65 -7.68
C ARG A 54 -3.50 25.15 -7.53
N LYS A 55 -4.42 25.99 -8.02
CA LYS A 55 -4.26 27.46 -7.96
C LYS A 55 -4.13 27.96 -6.53
N TYR A 56 -4.81 27.31 -5.58
CA TYR A 56 -4.80 27.74 -4.18
C TYR A 56 -3.65 27.14 -3.36
N PHE A 57 -3.39 25.82 -3.50
CA PHE A 57 -2.43 25.07 -2.69
C PHE A 57 -1.13 24.70 -3.41
N GLY A 58 -1.06 24.81 -4.73
CA GLY A 58 0.08 24.40 -5.55
C GLY A 58 -0.06 23.02 -6.18
N GLU A 59 0.91 22.68 -7.03
CA GLU A 59 0.90 21.47 -7.86
C GLU A 59 1.03 20.18 -7.03
N LYS A 60 1.87 20.16 -6.00
CA LYS A 60 2.10 18.98 -5.15
C LYS A 60 0.79 18.48 -4.51
N ILE A 61 -0.02 19.40 -3.98
CA ILE A 61 -1.31 19.07 -3.39
C ILE A 61 -2.36 18.76 -4.46
N GLY A 62 -2.34 19.50 -5.57
CA GLY A 62 -3.20 19.24 -6.73
C GLY A 62 -3.00 17.82 -7.28
N LEU A 63 -1.75 17.33 -7.38
CA LEU A 63 -1.43 15.97 -7.81
C LEU A 63 -1.94 14.90 -6.84
N TYR A 64 -1.85 15.14 -5.52
CA TYR A 64 -2.41 14.23 -4.52
C TYR A 64 -3.90 14.00 -4.72
N PHE A 65 -4.68 15.08 -4.79
CA PHE A 65 -6.13 14.98 -4.97
C PHE A 65 -6.52 14.44 -6.35
N ALA A 66 -5.74 14.74 -7.39
CA ALA A 66 -5.93 14.14 -8.71
C ALA A 66 -5.70 12.63 -8.68
N TRP A 67 -4.64 12.18 -8.00
CA TRP A 67 -4.32 10.76 -7.82
C TRP A 67 -5.40 10.03 -7.02
N LEU A 68 -5.82 10.59 -5.89
CA LEU A 68 -6.88 10.02 -5.05
C LEU A 68 -8.22 9.94 -5.82
N GLY A 69 -8.51 10.93 -6.65
CA GLY A 69 -9.67 10.94 -7.53
C GLY A 69 -9.64 9.81 -8.57
N VAL A 70 -8.50 9.59 -9.23
CA VAL A 70 -8.32 8.49 -10.20
C VAL A 70 -8.43 7.13 -9.51
N TYR A 71 -7.79 6.97 -8.35
CA TYR A 71 -7.88 5.76 -7.56
C TYR A 71 -9.34 5.43 -7.20
N THR A 72 -10.08 6.40 -6.69
CA THR A 72 -11.50 6.26 -6.33
C THR A 72 -12.37 5.92 -7.54
N GLN A 73 -12.16 6.56 -8.69
CA GLN A 73 -12.90 6.26 -9.91
C GLN A 73 -12.67 4.83 -10.41
N LEU A 74 -11.44 4.34 -10.35
CA LEU A 74 -11.12 2.98 -10.78
C LEU A 74 -11.55 1.90 -9.78
N LEU A 75 -11.81 2.26 -8.51
CA LEU A 75 -12.43 1.34 -7.56
C LEU A 75 -13.91 1.06 -7.89
N ILE A 76 -14.60 1.92 -8.65
CA ILE A 76 -16.01 1.70 -9.02
C ILE A 76 -16.19 0.38 -9.81
N PRO A 77 -15.54 0.16 -10.95
CA PRO A 77 -15.67 -1.10 -11.67
C PRO A 77 -15.17 -2.30 -10.86
N ALA A 78 -14.10 -2.13 -10.05
CA ALA A 78 -13.61 -3.18 -9.19
C ALA A 78 -14.65 -3.60 -8.13
N SER A 79 -15.36 -2.63 -7.54
CA SER A 79 -16.44 -2.86 -6.57
C SER A 79 -17.64 -3.60 -7.21
N ILE A 80 -18.02 -3.21 -8.42
CA ILE A 80 -19.12 -3.87 -9.15
C ILE A 80 -18.78 -5.34 -9.40
N VAL A 81 -17.58 -5.65 -9.89
CA VAL A 81 -17.15 -7.03 -10.12
C VAL A 81 -17.09 -7.80 -8.80
N GLY A 82 -16.58 -7.18 -7.73
CA GLY A 82 -16.55 -7.79 -6.38
C GLY A 82 -17.94 -8.14 -5.85
N ILE A 83 -18.92 -7.26 -6.02
CA ILE A 83 -20.33 -7.53 -5.66
C ILE A 83 -20.90 -8.68 -6.48
N ILE A 84 -20.61 -8.75 -7.78
CA ILE A 84 -21.08 -9.85 -8.65
C ILE A 84 -20.49 -11.18 -8.18
N VAL A 85 -19.19 -11.23 -7.85
CA VAL A 85 -18.53 -12.46 -7.36
C VAL A 85 -19.09 -12.89 -6.01
N PHE A 86 -19.35 -11.97 -5.09
CA PHE A 86 -20.01 -12.26 -3.83
C PHE A 86 -21.45 -12.75 -4.06
N GLY A 87 -22.21 -12.08 -4.93
CA GLY A 87 -23.56 -12.48 -5.31
C GLY A 87 -23.63 -13.88 -5.95
N TYR A 88 -22.61 -14.25 -6.75
CA TYR A 88 -22.46 -15.62 -7.27
C TYR A 88 -22.29 -16.63 -6.12
N GLY A 89 -21.46 -16.31 -5.12
CA GLY A 89 -21.32 -17.14 -3.91
C GLY A 89 -22.64 -17.34 -3.18
N VAL A 90 -23.43 -16.26 -3.00
CA VAL A 90 -24.76 -16.32 -2.38
C VAL A 90 -25.73 -17.18 -3.20
N ALA A 91 -25.76 -17.00 -4.51
CA ALA A 91 -26.67 -17.74 -5.39
C ALA A 91 -26.36 -19.24 -5.47
N THR A 92 -25.07 -19.64 -5.26
CA THR A 92 -24.63 -21.04 -5.39
C THR A 92 -24.47 -21.75 -4.05
N VAL A 93 -24.71 -21.09 -2.91
CA VAL A 93 -24.51 -21.68 -1.57
C VAL A 93 -25.38 -22.93 -1.32
N ASP A 94 -26.60 -22.93 -1.82
CA ASP A 94 -27.53 -24.04 -1.65
C ASP A 94 -27.33 -25.20 -2.64
N THR A 95 -26.51 -25.01 -3.67
CA THR A 95 -26.19 -26.04 -4.67
C THR A 95 -24.75 -26.55 -4.53
N ASN A 96 -23.98 -26.01 -3.61
CA ASN A 96 -22.57 -26.39 -3.41
C ASN A 96 -22.46 -27.73 -2.68
N ILE A 97 -22.12 -28.80 -3.41
CA ILE A 97 -22.03 -30.17 -2.91
C ILE A 97 -21.14 -30.30 -1.65
N PRO A 98 -19.91 -29.78 -1.57
CA PRO A 98 -19.08 -29.88 -0.37
C PRO A 98 -19.74 -29.27 0.88
N SER A 99 -20.43 -28.13 0.72
CA SER A 99 -21.15 -27.52 1.84
C SER A 99 -22.37 -28.35 2.28
N LEU A 100 -23.08 -28.96 1.33
CA LEU A 100 -24.18 -29.83 1.62
C LEU A 100 -23.74 -31.12 2.31
N GLU A 101 -22.65 -31.74 1.86
CA GLU A 101 -22.06 -32.92 2.51
C GLU A 101 -21.65 -32.62 3.97
N MET A 102 -21.07 -31.44 4.21
CA MET A 102 -20.69 -31.02 5.57
C MET A 102 -21.92 -30.80 6.47
N CYS A 103 -23.05 -30.43 5.89
CA CYS A 103 -24.30 -30.23 6.61
C CYS A 103 -25.15 -31.52 6.78
N ASP A 104 -24.78 -32.62 6.11
CA ASP A 104 -25.53 -33.86 6.17
C ASP A 104 -25.20 -34.66 7.43
N GLU A 105 -26.14 -34.72 8.38
CA GLU A 105 -26.01 -35.47 9.63
C GLU A 105 -25.93 -36.98 9.40
N ARG A 106 -26.37 -37.49 8.25
CA ARG A 106 -26.34 -38.93 7.93
C ARG A 106 -24.95 -39.45 7.72
N LEU A 107 -24.01 -38.59 7.28
CA LEU A 107 -22.61 -38.96 7.05
C LEU A 107 -21.84 -39.17 8.34
N ASN A 108 -22.34 -38.69 9.47
CA ASN A 108 -21.86 -38.90 10.85
C ASN A 108 -20.32 -38.88 11.02
N PHE A 109 -19.66 -37.85 10.48
CA PHE A 109 -18.20 -37.66 10.65
C PHE A 109 -17.88 -37.18 12.06
N THR A 110 -17.35 -38.11 12.92
CA THR A 110 -16.84 -37.76 14.24
C THR A 110 -15.44 -37.21 14.13
N MET A 111 -15.29 -35.97 14.53
CA MET A 111 -14.01 -35.23 14.45
C MET A 111 -13.21 -35.34 15.75
N CYS A 112 -11.90 -35.33 15.64
CA CYS A 112 -10.98 -35.32 16.78
C CYS A 112 -11.11 -34.01 17.57
N PRO A 113 -10.82 -34.02 18.90
CA PRO A 113 -10.92 -32.83 19.74
C PRO A 113 -10.07 -31.67 19.27
N LEU A 114 -10.60 -30.47 19.39
CA LEU A 114 -9.93 -29.23 18.95
C LEU A 114 -8.97 -28.66 19.99
N CYS A 115 -9.03 -29.12 21.25
CA CYS A 115 -8.08 -28.83 22.32
C CYS A 115 -7.83 -30.08 23.16
N ASP A 116 -6.72 -30.09 23.90
CA ASP A 116 -6.33 -31.24 24.70
C ASP A 116 -7.09 -31.27 26.02
N GLY A 117 -7.56 -32.46 26.41
CA GLY A 117 -8.21 -32.75 27.68
C GLY A 117 -9.58 -32.09 27.90
N ALA A 118 -9.75 -30.82 27.58
CA ALA A 118 -10.94 -30.02 27.87
C ALA A 118 -12.01 -30.05 26.77
N CYS A 119 -11.64 -30.37 25.52
CA CYS A 119 -12.57 -30.47 24.39
C CYS A 119 -12.98 -31.91 24.13
N ASP A 120 -14.27 -32.09 23.81
CA ASP A 120 -14.82 -33.39 23.44
C ASP A 120 -14.74 -33.64 21.92
N TYR A 121 -15.07 -34.87 21.52
CA TYR A 121 -15.33 -35.18 20.11
C TYR A 121 -16.55 -34.38 19.63
N TRP A 122 -16.56 -34.02 18.38
CA TRP A 122 -17.62 -33.21 17.81
C TRP A 122 -18.00 -33.71 16.41
N HIS A 123 -19.20 -33.44 15.98
CA HIS A 123 -19.69 -33.82 14.66
C HIS A 123 -19.43 -32.71 13.65
N LEU A 124 -18.99 -33.08 12.44
CA LEU A 124 -18.67 -32.11 11.37
C LEU A 124 -19.92 -31.30 10.95
N SER A 125 -21.11 -31.86 11.08
CA SER A 125 -22.38 -31.17 10.79
C SER A 125 -22.59 -29.90 11.63
N THR A 126 -22.00 -29.82 12.83
CA THR A 126 -22.08 -28.60 13.66
C THR A 126 -21.38 -27.41 13.02
N ALA A 127 -20.48 -27.63 12.05
CA ALA A 127 -19.78 -26.59 11.31
C ALA A 127 -20.49 -26.18 10.00
N CYS A 128 -21.71 -26.66 9.75
CA CYS A 128 -22.50 -26.38 8.55
C CYS A 128 -22.61 -24.86 8.26
N GLY A 129 -22.95 -24.05 9.26
CA GLY A 129 -23.07 -22.60 9.09
C GLY A 129 -21.76 -21.94 8.65
N THR A 130 -20.63 -22.39 9.22
CA THR A 130 -19.29 -21.88 8.86
C THR A 130 -18.90 -22.31 7.45
N ALA A 131 -19.22 -23.52 7.02
CA ALA A 131 -18.97 -24.01 5.67
C ALA A 131 -19.73 -23.23 4.62
N ARG A 132 -21.01 -22.98 4.86
CA ARG A 132 -21.86 -22.15 3.98
C ARG A 132 -21.36 -20.73 3.90
N ALA A 133 -20.97 -20.12 5.02
CA ALA A 133 -20.38 -18.79 5.06
C ALA A 133 -19.04 -18.76 4.31
N SER A 134 -18.21 -19.81 4.42
CA SER A 134 -16.94 -19.91 3.69
C SER A 134 -17.13 -19.92 2.17
N HIS A 135 -18.18 -20.58 1.67
CA HIS A 135 -18.47 -20.64 0.23
C HIS A 135 -18.77 -19.27 -0.39
N LEU A 136 -19.32 -18.33 0.39
CA LEU A 136 -19.57 -16.95 -0.09
C LEU A 136 -18.29 -16.26 -0.58
N PHE A 137 -17.15 -16.63 0.02
CA PHE A 137 -15.83 -16.05 -0.27
C PHE A 137 -14.89 -17.01 -0.98
N ASP A 138 -15.08 -18.32 -0.85
CA ASP A 138 -14.27 -19.37 -1.50
C ASP A 138 -15.06 -20.10 -2.57
N ASN A 139 -15.30 -19.43 -3.69
CA ASN A 139 -16.00 -19.96 -4.85
C ASN A 139 -15.10 -19.87 -6.11
N PRO A 140 -15.41 -20.59 -7.22
CA PRO A 140 -14.59 -20.55 -8.42
C PRO A 140 -14.44 -19.15 -9.03
N ALA A 141 -15.40 -18.25 -8.83
CA ALA A 141 -15.35 -16.89 -9.35
C ALA A 141 -14.32 -16.01 -8.63
N THR A 142 -13.90 -16.35 -7.39
CA THR A 142 -12.84 -15.62 -6.68
C THR A 142 -11.48 -15.74 -7.34
N VAL A 143 -11.19 -16.83 -8.03
CA VAL A 143 -9.95 -16.99 -8.81
C VAL A 143 -9.94 -16.03 -10.00
N PHE A 144 -11.05 -15.96 -10.73
CA PHE A 144 -11.23 -14.97 -11.79
C PHE A 144 -11.09 -13.55 -11.26
N PHE A 145 -11.68 -13.28 -10.10
CA PHE A 145 -11.60 -11.98 -9.45
C PHE A 145 -10.16 -11.61 -9.06
N ALA A 146 -9.36 -12.56 -8.58
CA ALA A 146 -7.96 -12.32 -8.27
C ALA A 146 -7.12 -11.96 -9.51
N ILE A 147 -7.36 -12.63 -10.66
CA ILE A 147 -6.75 -12.28 -11.94
C ILE A 147 -7.17 -10.86 -12.37
N PHE A 148 -8.48 -10.59 -12.33
CA PHE A 148 -9.03 -9.29 -12.67
C PHE A 148 -8.41 -8.17 -11.83
N MET A 149 -8.31 -8.32 -10.50
CA MET A 149 -7.76 -7.31 -9.61
C MET A 149 -6.25 -7.13 -9.77
N SER A 150 -5.53 -8.19 -10.11
CA SER A 150 -4.11 -8.07 -10.44
C SER A 150 -3.89 -7.25 -11.72
N LEU A 151 -4.73 -7.45 -12.73
CA LEU A 151 -4.73 -6.63 -13.96
C LEU A 151 -5.23 -5.21 -13.70
N TRP A 152 -6.23 -5.05 -12.83
CA TRP A 152 -6.75 -3.76 -12.41
C TRP A 152 -5.65 -2.90 -11.75
N ALA A 153 -4.80 -3.50 -10.90
CA ALA A 153 -3.70 -2.77 -10.26
C ALA A 153 -2.72 -2.22 -11.30
N VAL A 154 -2.40 -2.97 -12.34
CA VAL A 154 -1.55 -2.50 -13.46
C VAL A 154 -2.26 -1.44 -14.28
N LEU A 155 -3.53 -1.66 -14.62
CA LEU A 155 -4.36 -0.70 -15.36
C LEU A 155 -4.45 0.64 -14.61
N PHE A 156 -4.61 0.60 -13.28
CA PHE A 156 -4.61 1.80 -12.44
C PHE A 156 -3.30 2.56 -12.55
N LEU A 157 -2.15 1.88 -12.45
CA LEU A 157 -0.84 2.51 -12.52
C LEU A 157 -0.56 3.13 -13.88
N GLU A 158 -0.86 2.41 -14.98
CA GLU A 158 -0.67 2.93 -16.35
C GLU A 158 -1.64 4.09 -16.65
N HIS A 159 -2.90 3.99 -16.19
CA HIS A 159 -3.87 5.08 -16.32
C HIS A 159 -3.45 6.31 -15.54
N TRP A 160 -2.96 6.15 -14.31
CA TRP A 160 -2.43 7.25 -13.50
C TRP A 160 -1.23 7.91 -14.17
N LYS A 161 -0.25 7.14 -14.63
CA LYS A 161 0.94 7.64 -15.34
C LYS A 161 0.55 8.52 -16.51
N ARG A 162 -0.38 8.04 -17.32
CA ARG A 162 -0.93 8.80 -18.46
C ARG A 162 -1.64 10.08 -18.01
N ARG A 163 -2.44 10.02 -16.95
CA ARG A 163 -3.14 11.18 -16.39
C ARG A 163 -2.17 12.21 -15.82
N GLN A 164 -1.15 11.75 -15.10
CA GLN A 164 -0.10 12.59 -14.53
C GLN A 164 0.66 13.36 -15.62
N ILE A 165 1.06 12.69 -16.71
CA ILE A 165 1.71 13.35 -17.84
C ILE A 165 0.78 14.39 -18.48
N SER A 166 -0.51 14.08 -18.61
CA SER A 166 -1.49 15.05 -19.11
C SER A 166 -1.62 16.28 -18.21
N LEU A 167 -1.66 16.09 -16.90
CA LEU A 167 -1.70 17.19 -15.93
C LEU A 167 -0.39 18.00 -15.94
N SER A 168 0.75 17.33 -15.95
CA SER A 168 2.06 17.99 -16.03
C SER A 168 2.20 18.85 -17.28
N PHE A 169 1.70 18.38 -18.41
CA PHE A 169 1.66 19.17 -19.65
C PHE A 169 0.69 20.35 -19.55
N SER A 170 -0.53 20.13 -19.07
CA SER A 170 -1.55 21.20 -18.95
C SER A 170 -1.17 22.28 -17.93
N TRP A 171 -0.32 21.95 -16.98
CA TRP A 171 0.17 22.83 -15.93
C TRP A 171 1.52 23.48 -16.25
N ASP A 172 2.05 23.25 -17.45
CA ASP A 172 3.34 23.76 -17.92
C ASP A 172 4.51 23.40 -17.00
N LEU A 173 4.57 22.12 -16.59
CA LEU A 173 5.60 21.60 -15.72
C LEU A 173 6.70 20.84 -16.49
N THR A 174 6.59 20.75 -17.83
CA THR A 174 7.53 20.00 -18.69
C THR A 174 8.89 20.65 -18.83
N GLY A 175 9.00 21.96 -18.58
CA GLY A 175 10.23 22.76 -18.66
C GLY A 175 10.93 22.96 -17.31
N ILE A 176 10.42 22.38 -16.22
CA ILE A 176 11.11 22.37 -14.95
C ILE A 176 12.21 21.30 -15.05
N GLU A 177 13.32 21.70 -15.64
CA GLU A 177 14.58 20.99 -15.42
C GLU A 177 14.91 21.11 -13.94
N GLU A 178 15.54 20.08 -13.40
CA GLU A 178 16.00 19.99 -12.03
C GLU A 178 16.81 21.25 -11.70
N ASP A 179 16.12 22.33 -11.28
CA ASP A 179 16.79 23.43 -10.58
C ASP A 179 17.59 22.77 -9.48
N GLU A 180 18.90 22.99 -9.43
CA GLU A 180 19.78 22.38 -8.43
C GLU A 180 19.18 22.69 -7.05
N GLU A 181 18.52 21.69 -6.47
CA GLU A 181 17.89 21.82 -5.17
C GLU A 181 18.95 22.19 -4.14
N HIS A 182 18.72 23.26 -3.41
CA HIS A 182 19.66 23.75 -2.42
C HIS A 182 19.90 22.69 -1.33
N PRO A 183 21.17 22.47 -0.94
CA PRO A 183 21.47 21.53 0.12
C PRO A 183 20.83 22.00 1.44
N ARG A 184 20.45 21.03 2.28
CA ARG A 184 19.85 21.29 3.59
C ARG A 184 20.81 22.03 4.51
N PRO A 185 20.34 22.99 5.31
CA PRO A 185 21.19 23.78 6.22
C PRO A 185 22.00 22.90 7.19
N LYS A 186 21.44 21.79 7.67
CA LYS A 186 22.13 20.83 8.55
C LYS A 186 23.30 20.13 7.83
N TYR A 187 23.13 19.80 6.55
CA TYR A 187 24.18 19.22 5.72
C TYR A 187 25.31 20.22 5.47
N GLU A 188 24.97 21.48 5.16
CA GLU A 188 25.96 22.55 4.95
C GLU A 188 26.76 22.85 6.22
N THR A 189 26.13 22.91 7.39
CA THR A 189 26.85 23.18 8.65
C THR A 189 27.88 22.09 8.94
N ILE A 190 27.49 20.81 8.77
CA ILE A 190 28.42 19.69 8.98
C ILE A 190 29.56 19.70 7.95
N LEU A 191 29.26 20.06 6.70
CA LEU A 191 30.26 20.18 5.65
C LEU A 191 31.27 21.32 5.98
N LEU A 192 30.78 22.46 6.47
CA LEU A 192 31.58 23.60 6.88
C LEU A 192 32.48 23.28 8.09
N GLU A 193 31.93 22.60 9.11
CA GLU A 193 32.74 22.16 10.25
C GLU A 193 33.86 21.19 9.86
N LYS A 194 33.58 20.24 8.94
CA LYS A 194 34.58 19.32 8.42
C LYS A 194 35.63 20.05 7.55
N ARG A 195 35.22 21.05 6.77
CA ARG A 195 36.11 21.88 5.96
C ARG A 195 37.05 22.70 6.83
N GLN A 196 36.60 23.21 7.98
CA GLN A 196 37.43 23.92 8.94
C GLN A 196 38.44 23.00 9.64
N ARG A 197 38.12 21.72 9.86
CA ARG A 197 39.00 20.74 10.49
C ARG A 197 40.09 20.22 9.55
N ASN A 198 39.88 20.20 8.21
CA ASN A 198 40.79 19.60 7.23
C ASN A 198 40.98 20.48 5.99
N THR A 199 41.89 21.45 6.07
CA THR A 199 42.25 22.34 4.94
C THR A 199 42.92 21.64 3.75
N ASN A 200 43.42 20.41 3.90
CA ASN A 200 44.23 19.72 2.88
C ASN A 200 43.60 18.48 2.21
N ALA A 201 42.37 18.14 2.48
CA ALA A 201 41.79 16.88 2.00
C ALA A 201 40.38 17.01 1.37
N VAL A 202 40.06 18.16 0.79
CA VAL A 202 38.68 18.51 0.37
C VAL A 202 38.08 17.58 -0.70
N LEU A 203 38.91 17.10 -1.65
CA LEU A 203 38.39 16.27 -2.77
C LEU A 203 38.16 14.81 -2.37
N TYR A 204 39.04 14.23 -1.58
CA TYR A 204 38.89 12.87 -1.07
C TYR A 204 37.79 12.73 -0.02
N THR A 205 37.58 13.79 0.75
CA THR A 205 36.61 13.78 1.87
C THR A 205 35.16 13.76 1.39
N VAL A 206 34.82 14.38 0.26
CA VAL A 206 33.46 14.38 -0.30
C VAL A 206 33.09 12.96 -0.81
N HIS A 207 34.04 12.32 -1.52
CA HIS A 207 33.77 10.97 -2.06
C HIS A 207 33.75 9.90 -0.94
N PHE A 208 34.60 10.05 0.08
CA PHE A 208 34.60 9.17 1.24
C PHE A 208 33.34 9.36 2.13
N LEU A 209 32.81 10.58 2.20
CA LEU A 209 31.57 10.90 2.87
C LEU A 209 30.38 10.25 2.16
N ASP A 210 30.30 10.30 0.84
CA ASP A 210 29.23 9.67 0.08
C ASP A 210 29.26 8.13 0.26
N ILE A 211 30.44 7.53 0.24
CA ILE A 211 30.61 6.08 0.48
C ILE A 211 30.27 5.71 1.93
N TYR A 212 30.77 6.50 2.90
CA TYR A 212 30.48 6.28 4.32
C TYR A 212 29.00 6.45 4.62
N HIS A 213 28.34 7.47 4.05
CA HIS A 213 26.88 7.68 4.17
C HIS A 213 26.11 6.55 3.50
N THR A 214 26.55 6.06 2.34
CA THR A 214 25.89 4.93 1.66
C THR A 214 25.98 3.65 2.49
N LEU A 215 27.16 3.37 3.07
CA LEU A 215 27.37 2.22 3.96
C LEU A 215 26.59 2.34 5.28
N THR A 216 26.60 3.51 5.90
CA THR A 216 25.86 3.78 7.15
C THR A 216 24.35 3.71 6.91
N ASN A 217 23.89 4.17 5.74
CA ASN A 217 22.49 4.06 5.31
C ASN A 217 22.07 2.60 5.18
N CYS A 218 22.86 1.77 4.50
CA CYS A 218 22.57 0.36 4.34
C CYS A 218 22.52 -0.38 5.69
N GLN A 219 23.46 -0.07 6.57
CA GLN A 219 23.52 -0.65 7.92
C GLN A 219 22.37 -0.17 8.83
N SER A 220 22.02 1.12 8.75
CA SER A 220 20.89 1.71 9.50
C SER A 220 19.55 1.13 9.04
N ILE A 221 19.32 1.00 7.72
CA ILE A 221 18.12 0.38 7.17
C ILE A 221 18.03 -1.09 7.58
N PHE A 222 19.12 -1.84 7.46
CA PHE A 222 19.16 -3.24 7.85
C PHE A 222 18.90 -3.42 9.35
N PHE A 223 19.53 -2.63 10.22
CA PHE A 223 19.31 -2.66 11.66
C PHE A 223 17.86 -2.28 12.02
N SER A 224 17.32 -1.25 11.38
CA SER A 224 15.93 -0.85 11.54
C SER A 224 14.96 -1.97 11.16
N LEU A 225 15.18 -2.62 10.01
CA LEU A 225 14.38 -3.76 9.57
C LEU A 225 14.49 -4.93 10.56
N CYS A 226 15.66 -5.26 11.05
CA CYS A 226 15.84 -6.35 12.02
C CYS A 226 15.14 -6.07 13.35
N CYS A 227 15.29 -4.86 13.90
CA CYS A 227 14.60 -4.46 15.14
C CYS A 227 13.07 -4.48 14.96
N GLN A 228 12.61 -4.03 13.80
CA GLN A 228 11.21 -4.04 13.42
C GLN A 228 10.64 -5.44 13.30
N PHE A 229 11.32 -6.33 12.57
CA PHE A 229 10.91 -7.73 12.50
C PHE A 229 10.79 -8.32 13.91
N GLY A 230 11.77 -8.07 14.78
CA GLY A 230 11.74 -8.51 16.17
C GLY A 230 10.55 -7.97 16.95
N LEU A 231 10.29 -6.66 16.86
CA LEU A 231 9.20 -6.02 17.61
C LEU A 231 7.83 -6.41 17.07
N THR A 232 7.63 -6.38 15.74
CA THR A 232 6.37 -6.78 15.11
C THR A 232 6.10 -8.28 15.34
N PHE A 233 7.13 -9.13 15.19
CA PHE A 233 7.02 -10.55 15.46
C PHE A 233 6.65 -10.81 16.93
N SER A 234 7.27 -10.10 17.88
CA SER A 234 6.94 -10.21 19.31
C SER A 234 5.50 -9.78 19.60
N ALA A 235 5.01 -8.73 18.95
CA ALA A 235 3.63 -8.28 19.09
C ALA A 235 2.62 -9.31 18.53
N VAL A 236 2.85 -9.81 17.32
CA VAL A 236 2.02 -10.87 16.71
C VAL A 236 2.05 -12.13 17.55
N PHE A 237 3.23 -12.54 18.02
CA PHE A 237 3.39 -13.70 18.89
C PHE A 237 2.66 -13.53 20.23
N GLY A 238 2.70 -12.34 20.81
CA GLY A 238 1.93 -12.01 22.02
C GLY A 238 0.42 -12.18 21.81
N VAL A 239 -0.11 -11.74 20.66
CA VAL A 239 -1.53 -11.93 20.31
C VAL A 239 -1.86 -13.41 20.08
N ILE A 240 -0.94 -14.20 19.49
CA ILE A 240 -1.13 -15.65 19.32
C ILE A 240 -1.21 -16.32 20.69
N ILE A 241 -0.30 -16.02 21.62
CA ILE A 241 -0.34 -16.54 22.99
C ILE A 241 -1.66 -16.17 23.67
N TYR A 242 -2.09 -14.89 23.56
CA TYR A 242 -3.38 -14.44 24.08
C TYR A 242 -4.53 -15.29 23.52
N ARG A 243 -4.59 -15.52 22.20
CA ARG A 243 -5.64 -16.34 21.57
C ARG A 243 -5.67 -17.75 22.10
N ILE A 244 -4.51 -18.40 22.17
CA ILE A 244 -4.39 -19.78 22.65
C ILE A 244 -4.83 -19.86 24.14
N THR A 245 -4.33 -18.95 24.98
CA THR A 245 -4.62 -18.94 26.41
C THR A 245 -6.11 -18.70 26.70
N ILE A 246 -6.69 -17.67 26.07
CA ILE A 246 -8.10 -17.35 26.29
C ILE A 246 -9.02 -18.43 25.68
N SER A 247 -8.67 -19.00 24.54
CA SER A 247 -9.41 -20.13 23.97
C SER A 247 -9.45 -21.33 24.92
N ALA A 248 -8.32 -21.68 25.52
CA ALA A 248 -8.23 -22.75 26.52
C ALA A 248 -9.03 -22.44 27.80
N LEU A 249 -8.90 -21.21 28.33
CA LEU A 249 -9.66 -20.79 29.52
C LEU A 249 -11.18 -20.79 29.30
N MET A 250 -11.63 -20.28 28.16
CA MET A 250 -13.05 -20.25 27.83
C MET A 250 -13.61 -21.67 27.52
N ALA A 251 -12.79 -22.57 26.94
CA ALA A 251 -13.20 -23.95 26.72
C ALA A 251 -13.38 -24.73 28.03
N MET A 252 -12.66 -24.36 29.10
CA MET A 252 -12.82 -24.93 30.43
C MET A 252 -13.98 -24.34 31.25
N SER A 253 -14.67 -23.30 30.75
CA SER A 253 -15.82 -22.70 31.44
C SER A 253 -16.97 -23.70 31.57
N PRO A 254 -17.68 -23.73 32.73
CA PRO A 254 -18.84 -24.59 32.92
C PRO A 254 -20.08 -24.17 32.08
N ASP A 255 -20.14 -22.92 31.65
CA ASP A 255 -21.28 -22.35 30.93
C ASP A 255 -21.35 -22.81 29.46
N PRO A 256 -22.46 -23.41 29.00
CA PRO A 256 -22.63 -23.89 27.64
C PRO A 256 -22.70 -22.78 26.61
N GLU A 257 -23.24 -21.59 26.95
CA GLU A 257 -23.26 -20.42 26.05
C GLU A 257 -21.85 -19.86 25.77
N ILE A 258 -20.98 -19.84 26.78
CA ILE A 258 -19.59 -19.44 26.62
C ILE A 258 -18.86 -20.42 25.71
N LYS A 259 -19.04 -21.73 25.91
CA LYS A 259 -18.42 -22.76 25.07
C LYS A 259 -18.82 -22.65 23.59
N SER A 260 -20.08 -22.37 23.30
CA SER A 260 -20.55 -22.22 21.91
C SER A 260 -19.96 -21.04 21.18
N ASN A 261 -19.66 -19.96 21.89
CA ASN A 261 -19.19 -18.67 21.33
C ASN A 261 -17.68 -18.43 21.45
N VAL A 262 -16.92 -19.38 22.04
CA VAL A 262 -15.46 -19.23 22.29
C VAL A 262 -14.71 -18.71 21.07
N ARG A 263 -14.92 -19.33 19.89
CA ARG A 263 -14.15 -18.97 18.69
C ARG A 263 -14.45 -17.57 18.19
N VAL A 264 -15.74 -17.21 18.11
CA VAL A 264 -16.13 -15.88 17.62
C VAL A 264 -15.58 -14.80 18.56
N THR A 265 -15.74 -15.00 19.86
CA THR A 265 -15.29 -14.05 20.88
C THR A 265 -13.76 -13.91 20.89
N VAL A 266 -13.01 -15.02 20.90
CA VAL A 266 -11.55 -15.00 20.88
C VAL A 266 -11.00 -14.40 19.59
N THR A 267 -11.60 -14.72 18.44
CA THR A 267 -11.17 -14.15 17.16
C THR A 267 -11.46 -12.63 17.12
N ALA A 268 -12.64 -12.21 17.50
CA ALA A 268 -13.03 -10.79 17.50
C ALA A 268 -12.14 -9.97 18.47
N THR A 269 -11.95 -10.45 19.71
CA THR A 269 -11.12 -9.75 20.69
C THR A 269 -9.64 -9.69 20.25
N ALA A 270 -9.11 -10.77 19.69
CA ALA A 270 -7.74 -10.78 19.18
C ALA A 270 -7.54 -9.81 18.01
N VAL A 271 -8.51 -9.68 17.11
CA VAL A 271 -8.43 -8.72 15.99
C VAL A 271 -8.53 -7.28 16.51
N ILE A 272 -9.36 -7.01 17.51
CA ILE A 272 -9.45 -5.69 18.15
C ILE A 272 -8.11 -5.36 18.84
N ILE A 273 -7.53 -6.30 19.58
CA ILE A 273 -6.19 -6.10 20.21
C ILE A 273 -5.14 -5.83 19.14
N ASN A 274 -5.11 -6.60 18.06
CA ASN A 274 -4.22 -6.35 16.92
C ASN A 274 -4.40 -4.94 16.36
N LEU A 275 -5.63 -4.49 16.16
CA LEU A 275 -5.91 -3.15 15.65
C LEU A 275 -5.34 -2.07 16.58
N VAL A 276 -5.55 -2.20 17.89
CA VAL A 276 -5.00 -1.25 18.88
C VAL A 276 -3.47 -1.27 18.85
N VAL A 277 -2.85 -2.44 18.81
CA VAL A 277 -1.38 -2.58 18.73
C VAL A 277 -0.85 -1.94 17.42
N ILE A 278 -1.51 -2.17 16.29
CA ILE A 278 -1.14 -1.56 15.01
C ILE A 278 -1.15 -0.03 15.12
N LEU A 279 -2.20 0.57 15.71
CA LEU A 279 -2.30 2.02 15.86
C LEU A 279 -1.19 2.60 16.76
N ILE A 280 -0.87 1.93 17.87
CA ILE A 280 0.21 2.37 18.77
C ILE A 280 1.58 2.26 18.07
N LEU A 281 1.84 1.15 17.41
CA LEU A 281 3.11 0.93 16.71
C LEU A 281 3.28 1.87 15.51
N ASP A 282 2.20 2.24 14.81
CA ASP A 282 2.26 3.18 13.69
C ASP A 282 2.81 4.56 14.10
N GLU A 283 2.42 5.05 15.28
CA GLU A 283 2.94 6.31 15.82
C GLU A 283 4.42 6.21 16.20
N ILE A 284 4.78 5.12 16.88
CA ILE A 284 6.18 4.85 17.24
C ILE A 284 7.06 4.75 16.00
N TYR A 285 6.59 4.05 14.97
CA TYR A 285 7.35 3.84 13.74
C TYR A 285 7.52 5.11 12.91
N GLY A 286 6.54 6.00 12.91
CA GLY A 286 6.70 7.32 12.31
C GLY A 286 7.87 8.09 12.93
N THR A 287 7.93 8.11 14.26
CA THR A 287 9.01 8.77 15.02
C THR A 287 10.38 8.11 14.78
N VAL A 288 10.43 6.76 14.77
CA VAL A 288 11.66 6.01 14.51
C VAL A 288 12.17 6.25 13.08
N ALA A 289 11.29 6.24 12.08
CA ALA A 289 11.68 6.52 10.69
C ALA A 289 12.27 7.93 10.53
N LEU A 290 11.67 8.92 11.19
CA LEU A 290 12.17 10.29 11.20
C LEU A 290 13.55 10.36 11.83
N TRP A 291 13.73 9.80 13.03
CA TRP A 291 15.01 9.76 13.74
C TRP A 291 16.11 9.08 12.91
N LEU A 292 15.82 7.93 12.29
CA LEU A 292 16.76 7.23 11.42
C LEU A 292 17.15 8.05 10.19
N THR A 293 16.20 8.77 9.61
CA THR A 293 16.47 9.60 8.42
C THR A 293 17.27 10.84 8.78
N GLU A 294 17.07 11.42 9.96
CA GLU A 294 17.88 12.52 10.46
C GLU A 294 19.34 12.13 10.75
N LEU A 295 19.58 10.88 11.20
CA LEU A 295 20.94 10.36 11.40
C LEU A 295 21.72 10.25 10.09
N GLU A 296 21.04 10.00 8.98
CA GLU A 296 21.68 9.85 7.65
C GLU A 296 22.15 11.17 7.04
N ILE A 297 21.63 12.30 7.51
CA ILE A 297 21.97 13.67 7.03
C ILE A 297 21.88 13.76 5.49
N PRO A 298 20.73 13.57 4.84
CA PRO A 298 20.59 13.67 3.40
C PRO A 298 20.94 15.06 2.89
N LYS A 299 21.47 15.13 1.64
CA LYS A 299 21.96 16.37 1.04
C LYS A 299 20.84 17.35 0.74
N THR A 300 19.73 16.86 0.13
CA THR A 300 18.61 17.70 -0.32
C THR A 300 17.34 17.36 0.46
N GLU A 301 16.34 18.26 0.41
CA GLU A 301 15.06 18.04 1.09
C GLU A 301 14.27 16.93 0.42
N THR A 302 14.32 16.84 -0.91
CA THR A 302 13.67 15.75 -1.67
C THR A 302 14.26 14.39 -1.29
N ASN A 303 15.57 14.25 -1.23
CA ASN A 303 16.22 13.02 -0.78
C ASN A 303 15.85 12.64 0.67
N PHE A 304 15.68 13.64 1.54
CA PHE A 304 15.23 13.41 2.91
C PHE A 304 13.79 12.86 2.93
N GLU A 305 12.90 13.52 2.20
CA GLU A 305 11.49 13.11 2.11
C GLU A 305 11.36 11.69 1.53
N GLU A 306 12.06 11.37 0.42
CA GLU A 306 12.04 10.04 -0.19
C GLU A 306 12.56 8.93 0.72
N ARG A 307 13.66 9.17 1.42
CA ARG A 307 14.22 8.19 2.37
C ARG A 307 13.34 8.00 3.59
N LEU A 308 12.74 9.08 4.09
CA LEU A 308 11.77 9.02 5.18
C LEU A 308 10.54 8.21 4.78
N ILE A 309 9.97 8.49 3.62
CA ILE A 309 8.81 7.79 3.08
C ILE A 309 9.09 6.30 2.94
N LEU A 310 10.23 5.92 2.34
CA LEU A 310 10.57 4.50 2.14
C LEU A 310 10.68 3.76 3.47
N LYS A 311 11.36 4.34 4.47
CA LYS A 311 11.49 3.74 5.80
C LYS A 311 10.15 3.65 6.51
N ALA A 312 9.41 4.74 6.55
CA ALA A 312 8.08 4.76 7.16
C ALA A 312 7.13 3.76 6.50
N PHE A 313 7.17 3.65 5.16
CA PHE A 313 6.39 2.67 4.42
C PHE A 313 6.75 1.22 4.81
N LEU A 314 8.04 0.86 4.79
CA LEU A 314 8.47 -0.49 5.15
C LEU A 314 8.07 -0.86 6.57
N LEU A 315 8.22 0.09 7.51
CA LEU A 315 7.83 -0.09 8.89
C LEU A 315 6.31 -0.29 9.04
N LYS A 316 5.51 0.57 8.43
CA LYS A 316 4.05 0.48 8.46
C LYS A 316 3.51 -0.71 7.67
N PHE A 317 4.16 -1.08 6.57
CA PHE A 317 3.83 -2.29 5.79
C PHE A 317 3.91 -3.54 6.66
N MET A 318 5.03 -3.74 7.35
CA MET A 318 5.20 -4.89 8.22
C MET A 318 4.19 -4.91 9.36
N ASN A 319 3.95 -3.75 9.99
CA ASN A 319 2.99 -3.62 11.08
C ASN A 319 1.55 -3.94 10.64
N ALA A 320 1.12 -3.40 9.50
CA ALA A 320 -0.25 -3.57 9.02
C ALA A 320 -0.55 -4.99 8.51
N TYR A 321 0.43 -5.62 7.83
CA TYR A 321 0.17 -6.88 7.14
C TYR A 321 0.68 -8.13 7.87
N ALA A 322 1.61 -8.03 8.84
CA ALA A 322 2.14 -9.20 9.54
C ALA A 322 1.06 -10.09 10.19
N PRO A 323 0.02 -9.56 10.87
CA PRO A 323 -1.05 -10.39 11.42
C PRO A 323 -1.85 -11.11 10.34
N ILE A 324 -2.02 -10.49 9.17
CA ILE A 324 -2.75 -11.06 8.03
C ILE A 324 -1.92 -12.16 7.36
N PHE A 325 -0.61 -11.94 7.18
CA PHE A 325 0.32 -12.95 6.69
C PHE A 325 0.35 -14.19 7.60
N TYR A 326 0.30 -13.99 8.92
CA TYR A 326 0.22 -15.09 9.86
C TYR A 326 -1.03 -15.94 9.61
N VAL A 327 -2.22 -15.34 9.53
CA VAL A 327 -3.46 -16.08 9.29
C VAL A 327 -3.49 -16.73 7.90
N ALA A 328 -2.97 -16.03 6.88
CA ALA A 328 -2.97 -16.53 5.51
C ALA A 328 -2.03 -17.74 5.31
N PHE A 329 -0.84 -17.73 5.92
CA PHE A 329 0.23 -18.67 5.54
C PHE A 329 0.76 -19.54 6.67
N PHE A 330 0.59 -19.14 7.93
CA PHE A 330 1.18 -19.85 9.06
C PHE A 330 0.14 -20.56 9.93
N LYS A 331 -1.00 -19.95 10.18
CA LYS A 331 -2.04 -20.54 11.02
C LYS A 331 -2.55 -21.86 10.42
N GLY A 332 -2.67 -22.89 11.27
CA GLY A 332 -3.16 -24.21 10.90
C GLY A 332 -2.20 -25.06 10.04
N ARG A 333 -1.02 -24.54 9.67
CA ARG A 333 -0.05 -25.26 8.83
C ARG A 333 0.96 -26.05 9.63
N PHE A 334 1.27 -25.59 10.82
CA PHE A 334 2.32 -26.16 11.69
C PHE A 334 1.72 -26.75 12.97
N ALA A 335 0.41 -27.02 12.99
CA ALA A 335 -0.26 -27.57 14.18
C ALA A 335 0.12 -29.03 14.46
N GLY A 336 0.58 -29.79 13.46
CA GLY A 336 0.87 -31.19 13.59
C GLY A 336 -0.38 -32.07 13.35
N ARG A 337 -0.43 -33.25 13.95
CA ARG A 337 -1.53 -34.22 13.85
C ARG A 337 -1.97 -34.72 15.22
N PRO A 338 -3.15 -35.29 15.38
CA PRO A 338 -3.55 -35.97 16.62
C PRO A 338 -2.48 -36.96 17.08
N GLY A 339 -2.16 -36.94 18.37
CA GLY A 339 -1.09 -37.76 18.97
C GLY A 339 0.33 -37.20 18.75
N SER A 340 0.54 -36.18 17.87
CA SER A 340 1.83 -35.54 17.64
C SER A 340 1.65 -34.09 17.23
N TYR A 341 0.96 -33.32 18.08
CA TYR A 341 0.80 -31.89 17.90
C TYR A 341 2.06 -31.12 18.23
N VAL A 342 2.18 -29.92 17.64
CA VAL A 342 3.23 -28.95 17.96
C VAL A 342 2.72 -28.06 19.09
N TYR A 343 3.52 -27.93 20.16
CA TYR A 343 3.18 -27.13 21.33
C TYR A 343 4.08 -25.91 21.41
N VAL A 344 3.49 -24.79 21.82
CA VAL A 344 4.22 -23.59 22.22
C VAL A 344 4.48 -23.67 23.73
N PHE A 345 5.73 -23.50 24.15
CA PHE A 345 6.17 -23.65 25.54
C PHE A 345 5.81 -24.99 26.20
N ASN A 346 5.71 -26.09 25.45
CA ASN A 346 5.35 -27.44 25.84
C ASN A 346 3.90 -27.67 26.33
N ASP A 347 3.16 -26.62 26.67
CA ASP A 347 1.84 -26.74 27.29
C ASP A 347 0.68 -26.33 26.36
N TYR A 348 0.95 -25.46 25.39
CA TYR A 348 -0.09 -24.88 24.56
C TYR A 348 -0.01 -25.37 23.12
N ARG A 349 -1.06 -26.06 22.68
CA ARG A 349 -1.19 -26.56 21.30
C ARG A 349 -1.28 -25.40 20.30
N MET A 350 -0.57 -25.49 19.19
CA MET A 350 -0.67 -24.53 18.10
C MET A 350 -2.10 -24.41 17.55
N GLU A 351 -2.50 -23.21 17.18
CA GLU A 351 -3.84 -22.93 16.64
C GLU A 351 -4.10 -23.66 15.32
N GLU A 352 -5.27 -24.26 15.21
CA GLU A 352 -5.83 -24.75 13.95
C GLU A 352 -6.82 -23.74 13.36
N CYS A 353 -7.07 -23.84 12.05
CA CYS A 353 -8.14 -23.05 11.41
C CYS A 353 -9.51 -23.58 11.82
N ALA A 354 -10.52 -22.70 11.73
CA ALA A 354 -11.91 -23.11 11.91
C ALA A 354 -12.30 -24.22 10.90
N PRO A 355 -13.31 -25.05 11.20
CA PRO A 355 -13.74 -26.13 10.31
C PRO A 355 -14.13 -25.65 8.90
N GLY A 356 -14.58 -24.39 8.76
CA GLY A 356 -14.83 -23.76 7.46
C GLY A 356 -13.60 -23.35 6.66
N GLY A 357 -12.37 -23.60 7.20
CA GLY A 357 -11.11 -23.28 6.56
C GLY A 357 -10.48 -21.96 7.04
N CYS A 358 -9.21 -21.73 6.66
CA CYS A 358 -8.46 -20.54 7.03
C CYS A 358 -8.91 -19.29 6.27
N LEU A 359 -9.51 -19.45 5.09
CA LEU A 359 -9.91 -18.33 4.24
C LEU A 359 -10.98 -17.46 4.88
N ILE A 360 -11.98 -18.07 5.52
CA ILE A 360 -13.04 -17.31 6.21
C ILE A 360 -12.49 -16.49 7.38
N GLU A 361 -11.51 -17.02 8.12
CA GLU A 361 -10.86 -16.26 9.20
C GLU A 361 -10.07 -15.08 8.65
N LEU A 362 -9.38 -15.27 7.52
CA LEU A 362 -8.68 -14.20 6.82
C LEU A 362 -9.64 -13.12 6.34
N CYS A 363 -10.78 -13.53 5.78
CA CYS A 363 -11.85 -12.62 5.37
C CYS A 363 -12.41 -11.79 6.53
N ILE A 364 -12.71 -12.43 7.67
CA ILE A 364 -13.20 -11.75 8.88
C ILE A 364 -12.14 -10.75 9.38
N GLN A 365 -10.87 -11.14 9.43
CA GLN A 365 -9.80 -10.25 9.87
C GLN A 365 -9.63 -9.04 8.96
N LEU A 366 -9.64 -9.23 7.64
CA LEU A 366 -9.58 -8.13 6.67
C LEU A 366 -10.78 -7.19 6.80
N SER A 367 -11.99 -7.75 6.94
CA SER A 367 -13.22 -6.97 7.12
C SER A 367 -13.13 -6.08 8.37
N ILE A 368 -12.72 -6.65 9.51
CA ILE A 368 -12.62 -5.91 10.77
C ILE A 368 -11.52 -4.83 10.68
N ILE A 369 -10.38 -5.12 10.08
CA ILE A 369 -9.30 -4.12 9.94
C ILE A 369 -9.75 -2.99 9.02
N MET A 370 -10.31 -3.29 7.84
CA MET A 370 -10.74 -2.27 6.90
C MET A 370 -11.87 -1.38 7.47
N LEU A 371 -12.89 -2.01 8.08
CA LEU A 371 -14.00 -1.27 8.71
C LEU A 371 -13.57 -0.58 10.01
N GLY A 372 -12.80 -1.27 10.85
CA GLY A 372 -12.37 -0.78 12.16
C GLY A 372 -11.41 0.39 12.04
N LYS A 373 -10.41 0.30 11.18
CA LYS A 373 -9.49 1.40 10.91
C LYS A 373 -10.27 2.63 10.43
N GLN A 374 -11.16 2.45 9.47
CA GLN A 374 -11.99 3.50 8.90
C GLN A 374 -12.90 4.17 9.94
N LEU A 375 -13.62 3.36 10.75
CA LEU A 375 -14.52 3.89 11.78
C LEU A 375 -13.77 4.61 12.89
N ILE A 376 -12.61 4.08 13.32
CA ILE A 376 -11.84 4.64 14.42
C ILE A 376 -11.03 5.82 13.95
N GLN A 377 -10.27 5.68 12.87
CA GLN A 377 -9.37 6.73 12.37
C GLN A 377 -10.17 7.94 11.91
N ASN A 378 -11.07 7.80 10.95
CA ASN A 378 -11.78 8.93 10.36
C ASN A 378 -12.80 9.56 11.30
N ASN A 379 -13.60 8.75 12.03
CA ASN A 379 -14.66 9.30 12.87
C ASN A 379 -14.16 9.75 14.25
N ILE A 380 -13.26 8.99 14.90
CA ILE A 380 -12.82 9.30 16.26
C ILE A 380 -11.63 10.25 16.24
N PHE A 381 -10.57 9.93 15.49
CA PHE A 381 -9.35 10.73 15.52
C PHE A 381 -9.46 12.01 14.70
N GLU A 382 -10.04 11.98 13.52
CA GLU A 382 -10.10 13.15 12.63
C GLU A 382 -11.30 14.08 12.89
N ILE A 383 -12.44 13.53 13.29
CA ILE A 383 -13.64 14.33 13.56
C ILE A 383 -13.91 14.51 15.04
N GLY A 384 -13.84 13.42 15.81
CA GLY A 384 -14.25 13.39 17.21
C GLY A 384 -13.30 14.17 18.12
N ILE A 385 -12.00 13.85 18.07
CA ILE A 385 -11.00 14.47 18.95
C ILE A 385 -10.84 15.98 18.70
N PRO A 386 -10.74 16.50 17.47
CA PRO A 386 -10.69 17.94 17.22
C PRO A 386 -11.94 18.66 17.71
N LYS A 387 -13.13 18.10 17.47
CA LYS A 387 -14.38 18.68 17.99
C LYS A 387 -14.43 18.67 19.51
N LEU A 388 -13.98 17.59 20.16
CA LEU A 388 -13.91 17.49 21.61
C LEU A 388 -12.90 18.50 22.19
N LYS A 389 -11.71 18.61 21.60
CA LYS A 389 -10.72 19.62 21.97
C LYS A 389 -11.27 21.03 21.82
N LYS A 390 -11.96 21.32 20.72
CA LYS A 390 -12.61 22.60 20.49
C LYS A 390 -13.70 22.88 21.55
N LEU A 391 -14.53 21.88 21.85
CA LEU A 391 -15.57 21.99 22.87
C LEU A 391 -14.96 22.26 24.26
N ILE A 392 -13.92 21.50 24.65
CA ILE A 392 -13.22 21.69 25.92
C ILE A 392 -12.61 23.11 25.99
N ARG A 393 -12.00 23.57 24.91
CA ARG A 393 -11.44 24.92 24.81
C ARG A 393 -12.53 26.00 24.99
N THR A 394 -13.65 25.85 24.24
CA THR A 394 -14.80 26.77 24.35
C THR A 394 -15.41 26.76 25.78
N LEU A 395 -15.44 25.60 26.44
CA LEU A 395 -15.92 25.51 27.84
C LEU A 395 -14.94 26.16 28.79
N LYS A 396 -13.63 26.09 28.55
CA LYS A 396 -12.58 26.70 29.34
C LYS A 396 -12.48 28.22 29.19
N GLU A 397 -12.82 28.72 27.97
CA GLU A 397 -12.86 30.16 27.64
C GLU A 397 -14.12 30.87 28.13
N LYS A 398 -15.09 30.18 28.74
CA LYS A 398 -16.35 30.77 29.25
C LYS A 398 -16.27 31.48 30.63
N GLU A 399 -15.07 31.70 31.18
CA GLU A 399 -14.89 32.63 32.29
C GLU A 399 -14.08 33.86 31.83
N PRO A 400 -14.65 34.84 31.12
CA PRO A 400 -13.97 36.12 30.91
C PRO A 400 -14.06 36.95 32.16
N THR A 401 -12.90 37.25 32.75
CA THR A 401 -12.77 38.31 33.78
C THR A 401 -13.25 39.63 33.18
N GLN A 402 -14.11 40.32 33.89
CA GLN A 402 -14.82 41.54 33.50
C GLN A 402 -13.94 42.74 33.05
N LYS A 403 -12.61 42.60 33.00
CA LYS A 403 -11.64 43.64 32.62
C LYS A 403 -11.18 43.59 31.14
N GLU A 404 -11.50 42.57 30.39
CA GLU A 404 -11.06 42.43 28.95
C GLU A 404 -12.10 42.86 27.94
N LYS A 405 -13.26 43.33 28.36
CA LYS A 405 -14.36 43.70 27.44
C LYS A 405 -14.18 45.03 26.69
N ASP A 406 -13.19 45.83 27.02
CA ASP A 406 -13.08 47.20 26.48
C ASP A 406 -12.03 47.37 25.34
N GLU A 407 -11.30 46.29 24.94
CA GLU A 407 -10.32 46.33 23.83
C GLU A 407 -10.44 45.22 22.79
N GLU A 408 -11.58 44.62 22.56
CA GLU A 408 -11.77 43.63 21.50
C GLU A 408 -11.75 44.29 20.10
N ARG A 409 -10.54 44.58 19.61
CA ARG A 409 -10.33 44.65 18.15
C ARG A 409 -10.51 43.25 17.62
N PRO A 410 -11.29 43.08 16.49
CA PRO A 410 -11.46 41.75 15.90
C PRO A 410 -10.07 41.13 15.64
N PRO A 411 -9.85 39.86 16.00
CA PRO A 411 -8.54 39.23 15.86
C PRO A 411 -8.07 39.33 14.43
N ARG A 412 -6.83 39.81 14.22
CA ARG A 412 -6.27 39.92 12.87
C ARG A 412 -6.14 38.50 12.28
N GLN A 413 -6.31 38.37 10.97
CA GLN A 413 -6.30 37.09 10.26
C GLN A 413 -5.05 36.24 10.56
N TRP A 414 -3.87 36.83 10.67
CA TRP A 414 -2.65 36.11 10.98
C TRP A 414 -2.68 35.46 12.38
N ASN A 415 -3.43 36.00 13.34
CA ASN A 415 -3.66 35.37 14.64
C ASN A 415 -4.56 34.14 14.51
N LEU A 416 -5.60 34.23 13.69
CA LEU A 416 -6.52 33.13 13.42
C LEU A 416 -5.80 31.98 12.69
N ASP A 417 -5.01 32.32 11.68
CA ASP A 417 -4.27 31.32 10.90
C ASP A 417 -3.10 30.71 11.71
N TYR A 418 -2.49 31.48 12.62
CA TYR A 418 -1.47 30.95 13.53
C TYR A 418 -2.02 29.89 14.51
N ALA A 419 -3.29 30.03 14.89
CA ALA A 419 -3.97 29.07 15.75
C ALA A 419 -4.31 27.75 15.05
N LEU A 420 -4.21 27.67 13.71
CA LEU A 420 -4.41 26.45 12.92
C LEU A 420 -3.24 25.48 13.08
N VAL A 421 -3.50 24.19 12.84
CA VAL A 421 -2.50 23.14 12.91
C VAL A 421 -1.43 23.33 11.82
N PRO A 422 -0.13 23.22 12.14
CA PRO A 422 0.93 23.26 11.14
C PRO A 422 0.76 22.14 10.08
N PHE A 423 1.10 22.43 8.84
CA PHE A 423 1.16 21.41 7.79
C PHE A 423 2.49 20.67 7.84
N GLU A 424 2.46 19.37 8.06
CA GLU A 424 3.65 18.50 8.20
C GLU A 424 4.02 17.72 6.92
N GLY A 425 3.34 17.99 5.80
CA GLY A 425 3.55 17.30 4.53
C GLY A 425 2.39 16.39 4.15
N LEU A 426 2.50 15.74 2.97
CA LEU A 426 1.48 14.83 2.43
C LEU A 426 1.75 13.35 2.75
N THR A 427 2.83 13.07 3.47
CA THR A 427 3.25 11.68 3.76
C THR A 427 2.19 10.88 4.53
N PRO A 428 1.51 11.42 5.56
CA PRO A 428 0.48 10.68 6.28
C PRO A 428 -0.70 10.28 5.37
N GLU A 429 -1.20 11.21 4.57
CA GLU A 429 -2.36 11.01 3.68
C GLU A 429 -2.06 9.99 2.58
N TYR A 430 -0.92 10.11 1.89
CA TYR A 430 -0.49 9.09 0.92
C TYR A 430 -0.30 7.73 1.57
N MET A 431 0.33 7.67 2.73
CA MET A 431 0.63 6.42 3.44
C MET A 431 -0.64 5.65 3.77
N GLU A 432 -1.68 6.34 4.25
CA GLU A 432 -2.96 5.73 4.56
C GLU A 432 -3.59 5.09 3.33
N MET A 433 -3.68 5.84 2.24
CA MET A 433 -4.29 5.35 1.00
C MET A 433 -3.47 4.21 0.35
N ILE A 434 -2.15 4.24 0.47
CA ILE A 434 -1.28 3.18 -0.06
C ILE A 434 -1.38 1.90 0.76
N ILE A 435 -1.48 1.99 2.08
CA ILE A 435 -1.77 0.83 2.92
C ILE A 435 -3.16 0.27 2.59
N GLN A 436 -4.17 1.12 2.37
CA GLN A 436 -5.48 0.67 1.91
C GLN A 436 -5.39 -0.03 0.55
N PHE A 437 -4.65 0.52 -0.42
CA PHE A 437 -4.40 -0.10 -1.72
C PHE A 437 -3.81 -1.51 -1.57
N GLY A 438 -2.92 -1.71 -0.61
CA GLY A 438 -2.37 -3.02 -0.31
C GLY A 438 -3.42 -4.02 0.20
N PHE A 439 -4.33 -3.63 1.09
CA PHE A 439 -5.43 -4.50 1.51
C PHE A 439 -6.33 -4.90 0.35
N VAL A 440 -6.61 -3.96 -0.55
CA VAL A 440 -7.44 -4.21 -1.74
C VAL A 440 -6.72 -5.08 -2.77
N SER A 441 -5.39 -5.01 -2.90
CA SER A 441 -4.65 -5.72 -3.94
C SER A 441 -4.02 -7.02 -3.47
N LEU A 442 -3.38 -7.05 -2.28
CA LEU A 442 -2.57 -8.20 -1.83
C LEU A 442 -3.41 -9.42 -1.44
N PHE A 443 -4.59 -9.21 -0.85
CA PHE A 443 -5.43 -10.26 -0.27
C PHE A 443 -6.82 -10.33 -0.88
N VAL A 444 -6.98 -9.80 -2.07
CA VAL A 444 -8.28 -9.70 -2.74
C VAL A 444 -8.92 -11.06 -3.02
N ALA A 445 -8.13 -12.10 -3.21
CA ALA A 445 -8.61 -13.48 -3.37
C ALA A 445 -9.39 -14.01 -2.16
N SER A 446 -9.21 -13.41 -0.97
CA SER A 446 -9.93 -13.81 0.24
C SER A 446 -11.15 -12.94 0.54
N PHE A 447 -11.19 -11.71 0.00
CA PHE A 447 -12.26 -10.76 0.32
C PHE A 447 -12.71 -9.95 -0.90
N PRO A 448 -13.65 -10.49 -1.73
CA PRO A 448 -14.12 -9.82 -2.94
C PRO A 448 -14.80 -8.46 -2.73
N LEU A 449 -15.28 -8.18 -1.53
CA LEU A 449 -15.90 -6.89 -1.18
C LEU A 449 -14.89 -5.81 -0.76
N ALA A 450 -13.59 -6.13 -0.67
CA ALA A 450 -12.56 -5.16 -0.29
C ALA A 450 -12.58 -3.86 -1.13
N PRO A 451 -12.71 -3.90 -2.48
CA PRO A 451 -12.79 -2.68 -3.28
C PRO A 451 -14.01 -1.82 -2.95
N LEU A 452 -15.15 -2.43 -2.59
CA LEU A 452 -16.36 -1.70 -2.19
C LEU A 452 -16.13 -0.91 -0.91
N PHE A 453 -15.53 -1.53 0.11
CA PHE A 453 -15.24 -0.84 1.36
C PHE A 453 -14.19 0.26 1.17
N ALA A 454 -13.17 0.03 0.33
CA ALA A 454 -12.20 1.06 -0.02
C ALA A 454 -12.85 2.23 -0.78
N LEU A 455 -13.77 1.95 -1.72
CA LEU A 455 -14.52 2.99 -2.44
C LEU A 455 -15.33 3.86 -1.48
N LEU A 456 -16.09 3.24 -0.56
CA LEU A 456 -16.88 3.97 0.44
C LEU A 456 -15.99 4.84 1.33
N ASN A 457 -14.83 4.32 1.75
CA ASN A 457 -13.86 5.09 2.50
C ASN A 457 -13.37 6.30 1.70
N ASN A 458 -12.90 6.10 0.48
CA ASN A 458 -12.30 7.16 -0.32
C ASN A 458 -13.26 8.30 -0.65
N VAL A 459 -14.55 7.98 -0.84
CA VAL A 459 -15.58 9.01 -1.04
C VAL A 459 -15.68 9.94 0.17
N ILE A 460 -15.56 9.39 1.37
CA ILE A 460 -15.56 10.15 2.63
C ILE A 460 -14.24 10.89 2.79
N GLU A 461 -13.13 10.20 2.60
CA GLU A 461 -11.76 10.69 2.80
C GLU A 461 -11.43 11.92 1.94
N ILE A 462 -11.80 11.90 0.66
CA ILE A 462 -11.64 13.07 -0.22
C ILE A 462 -12.26 14.33 0.41
N ARG A 463 -13.38 14.21 1.11
CA ARG A 463 -14.07 15.36 1.72
C ARG A 463 -13.51 15.72 3.09
N LEU A 464 -13.04 14.73 3.83
CA LEU A 464 -12.33 14.97 5.09
C LEU A 464 -11.02 15.71 4.84
N ASP A 465 -10.19 15.20 3.93
CA ASP A 465 -8.95 15.84 3.54
C ASP A 465 -9.18 17.25 2.98
N ALA A 466 -10.13 17.40 2.05
CA ALA A 466 -10.48 18.72 1.51
C ALA A 466 -10.81 19.71 2.63
N ARG A 467 -11.62 19.30 3.60
CA ARG A 467 -12.00 20.14 4.73
C ARG A 467 -10.81 20.44 5.64
N LYS A 468 -10.00 19.43 5.94
CA LYS A 468 -8.76 19.56 6.72
C LYS A 468 -7.84 20.62 6.13
N PHE A 469 -7.57 20.56 4.82
CA PHE A 469 -6.73 21.53 4.10
C PHE A 469 -7.33 22.93 4.06
N VAL A 470 -8.64 23.07 3.89
CA VAL A 470 -9.30 24.39 3.75
C VAL A 470 -9.54 25.05 5.10
N THR A 471 -9.83 24.29 6.18
CA THR A 471 -10.33 24.87 7.43
C THR A 471 -9.45 24.65 8.66
N GLU A 472 -8.65 23.58 8.72
CA GLU A 472 -8.00 23.14 9.95
C GLU A 472 -6.48 23.31 9.93
N LEU A 473 -5.85 23.18 8.74
CA LEU A 473 -4.41 23.32 8.58
C LEU A 473 -4.03 24.77 8.20
N ARG A 474 -2.83 25.18 8.61
CA ARG A 474 -2.17 26.37 8.04
C ARG A 474 -1.99 26.15 6.55
N ARG A 475 -2.19 27.20 5.77
CA ARG A 475 -2.00 27.10 4.32
C ARG A 475 -0.57 26.65 4.01
N PRO A 476 -0.37 25.51 3.31
CA PRO A 476 0.96 25.07 2.90
C PRO A 476 1.60 26.01 1.89
N VAL A 477 2.91 26.07 1.87
CA VAL A 477 3.66 26.77 0.82
C VAL A 477 3.45 26.01 -0.49
N ALA A 478 3.07 26.73 -1.55
CA ALA A 478 2.89 26.13 -2.86
C ALA A 478 4.22 25.55 -3.38
N ALA A 479 4.28 24.24 -3.53
CA ALA A 479 5.43 23.54 -4.07
C ALA A 479 5.12 23.01 -5.46
N ARG A 480 6.02 23.26 -6.40
CA ARG A 480 5.96 22.66 -7.74
C ARG A 480 6.33 21.18 -7.65
N ALA A 481 5.59 20.35 -8.36
CA ALA A 481 5.89 18.93 -8.46
C ALA A 481 5.49 18.42 -9.84
N LYS A 482 6.35 17.66 -10.48
CA LYS A 482 6.15 17.06 -11.80
C LYS A 482 5.36 15.75 -11.69
N ASP A 483 5.57 15.03 -10.60
CA ASP A 483 5.01 13.71 -10.35
C ASP A 483 4.77 13.47 -8.83
N ILE A 484 4.29 12.28 -8.51
CA ILE A 484 4.10 11.85 -7.12
C ILE A 484 5.35 11.23 -6.48
N GLY A 485 6.51 11.31 -7.16
CA GLY A 485 7.79 10.84 -6.64
C GLY A 485 7.82 9.35 -6.32
N ILE A 486 8.44 9.00 -5.20
CA ILE A 486 8.65 7.62 -4.76
C ILE A 486 7.35 6.82 -4.58
N TRP A 487 6.21 7.48 -4.38
CA TRP A 487 4.91 6.82 -4.19
C TRP A 487 4.50 5.93 -5.37
N TYR A 488 4.82 6.37 -6.60
CA TYR A 488 4.59 5.56 -7.78
C TYR A 488 5.38 4.24 -7.75
N ASN A 489 6.65 4.29 -7.33
CA ASN A 489 7.50 3.11 -7.24
C ASN A 489 7.00 2.13 -6.17
N ILE A 490 6.55 2.66 -5.03
CA ILE A 490 5.96 1.86 -3.94
C ILE A 490 4.69 1.14 -4.45
N LEU A 491 3.77 1.85 -5.10
CA LEU A 491 2.54 1.28 -5.66
C LEU A 491 2.84 0.21 -6.72
N SER A 492 3.82 0.46 -7.60
CA SER A 492 4.27 -0.51 -8.61
C SER A 492 4.86 -1.77 -7.98
N GLY A 493 5.67 -1.61 -6.93
CA GLY A 493 6.19 -2.72 -6.14
C GLY A 493 5.09 -3.55 -5.49
N MET A 494 4.10 -2.88 -4.87
CA MET A 494 2.94 -3.54 -4.27
C MET A 494 2.07 -4.28 -5.29
N GLY A 495 1.86 -3.68 -6.47
CA GLY A 495 1.12 -4.32 -7.56
C GLY A 495 1.79 -5.62 -8.04
N LYS A 496 3.12 -5.66 -8.14
CA LYS A 496 3.87 -6.87 -8.47
C LYS A 496 3.81 -7.92 -7.35
N LEU A 497 3.97 -7.48 -6.10
CA LEU A 497 3.88 -8.34 -4.92
C LEU A 497 2.48 -8.96 -4.78
N SER A 498 1.42 -8.24 -5.15
CA SER A 498 0.04 -8.71 -5.07
C SER A 498 -0.21 -9.95 -5.94
N VAL A 499 0.41 -10.04 -7.11
CA VAL A 499 0.30 -11.22 -7.99
C VAL A 499 0.83 -12.48 -7.29
N ILE A 500 1.99 -12.35 -6.63
CA ILE A 500 2.63 -13.47 -5.91
C ILE A 500 1.76 -13.89 -4.71
N ILE A 501 1.35 -12.92 -3.90
CA ILE A 501 0.58 -13.20 -2.67
C ILE A 501 -0.78 -13.82 -3.00
N ASN A 502 -1.52 -13.29 -3.98
CA ASN A 502 -2.81 -13.87 -4.39
C ASN A 502 -2.65 -15.28 -4.95
N ALA A 503 -1.58 -15.58 -5.72
CA ALA A 503 -1.28 -16.93 -6.17
C ALA A 503 -1.12 -17.90 -4.99
N PHE A 504 -0.39 -17.49 -3.95
CA PHE A 504 -0.19 -18.28 -2.74
C PHE A 504 -1.48 -18.42 -1.90
N VAL A 505 -2.28 -17.36 -1.77
CA VAL A 505 -3.58 -17.39 -1.06
C VAL A 505 -4.52 -18.38 -1.74
N ILE A 506 -4.66 -18.35 -3.06
CA ILE A 506 -5.50 -19.29 -3.79
C ILE A 506 -4.96 -20.72 -3.68
N ALA A 507 -3.65 -20.92 -3.83
CA ALA A 507 -3.07 -22.24 -3.82
C ALA A 507 -3.09 -22.91 -2.44
N PHE A 508 -2.85 -22.13 -1.37
CA PHE A 508 -2.62 -22.70 -0.03
C PHE A 508 -3.70 -22.39 0.98
N THR A 509 -4.41 -21.26 0.87
CA THR A 509 -5.42 -20.87 1.87
C THR A 509 -6.84 -21.22 1.44
N SER A 510 -7.12 -21.16 0.13
CA SER A 510 -8.38 -21.61 -0.46
C SER A 510 -8.39 -23.14 -0.66
N ASP A 511 -9.57 -23.74 -0.65
CA ASP A 511 -9.78 -25.14 -1.02
C ASP A 511 -9.95 -25.36 -2.54
N PHE A 512 -9.72 -24.32 -3.37
CA PHE A 512 -9.91 -24.38 -4.83
C PHE A 512 -9.04 -25.46 -5.50
N ILE A 513 -7.75 -25.48 -5.23
CA ILE A 513 -6.84 -26.48 -5.83
C ILE A 513 -7.12 -27.91 -5.35
N PRO A 514 -7.34 -28.19 -4.05
CA PRO A 514 -7.80 -29.49 -3.60
C PRO A 514 -9.07 -29.98 -4.29
N ARG A 515 -10.05 -29.10 -4.50
CA ARG A 515 -11.30 -29.42 -5.22
C ARG A 515 -11.04 -29.80 -6.66
N LEU A 516 -10.19 -29.06 -7.38
CA LEU A 516 -9.79 -29.39 -8.75
C LEU A 516 -9.10 -30.74 -8.83
N VAL A 517 -8.12 -31.00 -7.96
CA VAL A 517 -7.39 -32.27 -7.92
C VAL A 517 -8.32 -33.44 -7.66
N TYR A 518 -9.26 -33.27 -6.71
CA TYR A 518 -10.26 -34.29 -6.42
C TYR A 518 -11.13 -34.55 -7.65
N GLN A 519 -11.69 -33.51 -8.27
CA GLN A 519 -12.61 -33.64 -9.39
C GLN A 519 -11.97 -34.33 -10.61
N TYR A 520 -10.71 -34.03 -10.92
CA TYR A 520 -10.06 -34.53 -12.13
C TYR A 520 -9.29 -35.83 -11.91
N MET A 521 -8.79 -36.11 -10.69
CA MET A 521 -7.90 -37.27 -10.47
C MET A 521 -8.54 -38.39 -9.63
N TYR A 522 -9.47 -38.05 -8.72
CA TYR A 522 -10.01 -39.02 -7.76
C TYR A 522 -11.51 -39.28 -7.91
N SER A 523 -12.28 -38.32 -8.45
CA SER A 523 -13.70 -38.51 -8.66
C SER A 523 -13.96 -39.37 -9.91
N GLN A 524 -14.67 -40.49 -9.75
CA GLN A 524 -15.04 -41.36 -10.88
C GLN A 524 -16.09 -40.75 -11.80
N THR A 525 -16.93 -39.87 -11.24
CA THR A 525 -18.06 -39.24 -11.94
C THR A 525 -17.78 -37.81 -12.38
N GLY A 526 -16.60 -37.24 -12.03
CA GLY A 526 -16.26 -35.85 -12.27
C GLY A 526 -17.05 -34.86 -11.40
N THR A 527 -17.83 -35.34 -10.40
CA THR A 527 -18.58 -34.54 -9.47
C THR A 527 -17.82 -34.31 -8.15
N MET A 528 -18.33 -33.40 -7.32
CA MET A 528 -17.73 -33.11 -6.01
C MET A 528 -18.22 -34.02 -4.89
N HIS A 529 -19.05 -35.04 -5.18
CA HIS A 529 -19.51 -35.98 -4.17
C HIS A 529 -18.37 -36.79 -3.57
N GLY A 530 -18.30 -36.90 -2.24
CA GLY A 530 -17.24 -37.56 -1.49
C GLY A 530 -15.98 -36.70 -1.25
N PHE A 531 -16.00 -35.42 -1.65
CA PHE A 531 -14.86 -34.53 -1.45
C PHE A 531 -14.52 -34.35 0.03
N ILE A 532 -15.51 -34.20 0.90
CA ILE A 532 -15.27 -34.01 2.34
C ILE A 532 -14.59 -35.23 2.93
N ASP A 533 -15.12 -36.46 2.64
CA ASP A 533 -14.49 -37.69 3.10
C ASP A 533 -13.03 -37.84 2.62
N HIS A 534 -12.77 -37.47 1.36
CA HIS A 534 -11.43 -37.49 0.78
C HIS A 534 -10.43 -36.54 1.48
N THR A 535 -10.89 -35.43 2.09
CA THR A 535 -10.04 -34.46 2.79
C THR A 535 -9.78 -34.81 4.25
N LEU A 536 -10.40 -35.87 4.77
CA LEU A 536 -10.34 -36.26 6.18
C LEU A 536 -9.53 -37.56 6.36
N SER A 537 -8.48 -37.47 7.14
CA SER A 537 -7.67 -38.63 7.56
C SER A 537 -8.24 -39.26 8.82
N PHE A 538 -7.90 -40.55 9.04
CA PHE A 538 -8.32 -41.35 10.19
C PHE A 538 -7.30 -41.30 11.30
N PHE A 539 -7.73 -41.23 12.55
CA PHE A 539 -6.88 -41.33 13.73
C PHE A 539 -7.49 -42.33 14.75
N ASN A 540 -6.66 -43.27 15.20
CA ASN A 540 -7.07 -44.23 16.22
C ASN A 540 -6.96 -43.57 17.61
N VAL A 541 -8.06 -43.56 18.35
CA VAL A 541 -8.19 -42.90 19.66
C VAL A 541 -7.19 -43.44 20.67
N SER A 542 -6.84 -44.73 20.58
CA SER A 542 -5.82 -45.35 21.47
C SER A 542 -4.41 -44.75 21.33
N ASN A 543 -4.15 -44.02 20.24
CA ASN A 543 -2.83 -43.42 19.96
C ASN A 543 -2.70 -41.98 20.49
N PHE A 544 -3.67 -41.47 21.26
CA PHE A 544 -3.50 -40.20 21.96
C PHE A 544 -2.40 -40.29 23.01
N LYS A 545 -1.67 -39.19 23.20
CA LYS A 545 -0.72 -39.11 24.32
C LYS A 545 -1.48 -39.11 25.65
N PRO A 546 -0.89 -39.72 26.71
CA PRO A 546 -1.51 -39.67 28.04
C PRO A 546 -1.84 -38.24 28.45
N GLY A 547 -3.06 -37.99 28.91
CA GLY A 547 -3.54 -36.67 29.35
C GLY A 547 -4.06 -35.74 28.24
N THR A 548 -3.98 -36.11 26.94
CA THR A 548 -4.53 -35.31 25.83
C THR A 548 -5.88 -35.79 25.34
N ALA A 549 -6.29 -37.01 25.70
CA ALA A 549 -7.60 -37.55 25.38
C ALA A 549 -8.71 -36.83 26.18
N PRO A 550 -9.92 -36.68 25.61
CA PRO A 550 -11.08 -36.13 26.33
C PRO A 550 -11.39 -36.89 27.62
N HIS A 551 -11.84 -36.15 28.64
CA HIS A 551 -12.20 -36.75 29.94
C HIS A 551 -13.69 -37.23 29.99
N SER A 552 -14.52 -36.89 29.00
CA SER A 552 -15.94 -37.21 29.06
C SER A 552 -16.20 -38.67 28.65
N SER A 553 -16.98 -39.35 29.47
CA SER A 553 -17.46 -40.73 29.27
C SER A 553 -18.72 -40.85 28.41
N ASP A 554 -19.22 -39.74 27.90
CA ASP A 554 -20.57 -39.66 27.27
C ASP A 554 -20.62 -40.20 25.83
N HIS A 555 -19.45 -40.40 25.20
CA HIS A 555 -19.36 -40.97 23.85
C HIS A 555 -18.73 -42.36 23.91
N GLY A 556 -19.49 -43.33 24.45
CA GLY A 556 -19.10 -44.73 24.50
C GLY A 556 -18.62 -45.24 23.14
N ASP A 557 -17.45 -45.95 23.13
CA ASP A 557 -16.87 -46.72 22.03
C ASP A 557 -16.46 -45.99 20.73
N ILE A 558 -16.07 -44.71 20.79
CA ILE A 558 -15.40 -44.10 19.65
C ILE A 558 -13.95 -44.69 19.56
N THR A 559 -13.73 -45.54 18.58
CA THR A 559 -12.41 -46.15 18.33
C THR A 559 -11.55 -45.29 17.36
N VAL A 560 -12.21 -44.50 16.47
CA VAL A 560 -11.57 -43.73 15.42
C VAL A 560 -12.20 -42.35 15.29
N CYS A 561 -11.38 -41.29 15.24
CA CYS A 561 -11.86 -39.95 14.89
C CYS A 561 -11.19 -39.45 13.60
N ARG A 562 -11.77 -38.40 13.00
CA ARG A 562 -11.33 -37.81 11.74
C ARG A 562 -10.69 -36.44 11.98
N TYR A 563 -9.70 -36.08 11.12
CA TYR A 563 -9.07 -34.77 11.14
C TYR A 563 -8.70 -34.33 9.71
N LYS A 564 -8.64 -33.05 9.44
CA LYS A 564 -8.35 -32.51 8.11
C LYS A 564 -6.87 -32.63 7.78
N ASP A 565 -6.50 -33.65 7.00
CA ASP A 565 -5.17 -33.89 6.47
C ASP A 565 -5.26 -34.96 5.35
N TYR A 566 -4.15 -35.22 4.66
CA TYR A 566 -4.01 -36.28 3.63
C TYR A 566 -2.96 -37.30 4.08
N ARG A 567 -3.27 -38.15 5.09
CA ARG A 567 -2.38 -39.14 5.64
C ARG A 567 -2.95 -40.54 5.51
N GLU A 568 -2.06 -41.51 5.46
CA GLU A 568 -2.44 -42.91 5.46
C GLU A 568 -3.15 -43.31 6.76
N PRO A 569 -4.19 -44.17 6.67
CA PRO A 569 -4.96 -44.60 7.83
C PRO A 569 -4.12 -45.42 8.82
N PRO A 570 -4.53 -45.56 10.10
CA PRO A 570 -3.78 -46.27 11.15
C PRO A 570 -3.60 -47.76 10.90
N TRP A 571 -4.38 -48.34 10.01
CA TRP A 571 -4.29 -49.77 9.63
C TRP A 571 -3.42 -50.04 8.40
N SER A 572 -2.85 -49.01 7.81
CA SER A 572 -1.87 -49.14 6.71
C SER A 572 -0.49 -49.50 7.23
N SER A 573 0.35 -50.11 6.36
CA SER A 573 1.79 -50.39 6.66
C SER A 573 2.55 -49.12 7.02
N ASP A 574 2.19 -47.99 6.37
CA ASP A 574 2.82 -46.68 6.54
C ASP A 574 1.93 -45.71 7.34
N ALA A 575 1.38 -46.22 8.46
CA ALA A 575 0.43 -45.51 9.31
C ALA A 575 0.85 -44.05 9.57
N TYR A 576 -0.07 -43.11 9.32
CA TYR A 576 0.09 -41.67 9.54
C TYR A 576 1.16 -40.94 8.70
N GLN A 577 1.82 -41.61 7.74
CA GLN A 577 2.69 -40.94 6.79
C GLN A 577 1.90 -40.16 5.74
N PHE A 578 2.56 -39.24 5.02
CA PHE A 578 1.93 -38.51 3.95
C PHE A 578 1.52 -39.41 2.79
N SER A 579 0.25 -39.37 2.43
CA SER A 579 -0.31 -40.20 1.36
C SER A 579 0.12 -39.69 -0.03
N LYS A 580 -0.12 -40.51 -1.07
CA LYS A 580 0.05 -40.07 -2.47
C LYS A 580 -0.83 -38.86 -2.80
N GLN A 581 -2.01 -38.74 -2.19
CA GLN A 581 -2.94 -37.64 -2.34
C GLN A 581 -2.31 -36.31 -1.89
N TYR A 582 -1.58 -36.31 -0.75
CA TYR A 582 -0.85 -35.14 -0.27
C TYR A 582 0.11 -34.59 -1.30
N TRP A 583 0.94 -35.48 -1.89
CA TRP A 583 1.93 -35.08 -2.88
C TRP A 583 1.30 -34.60 -4.18
N SER A 584 0.17 -35.21 -4.62
CA SER A 584 -0.60 -34.76 -5.78
C SER A 584 -1.17 -33.36 -5.56
N VAL A 585 -1.78 -33.10 -4.40
CA VAL A 585 -2.32 -31.79 -4.07
C VAL A 585 -1.20 -30.75 -3.94
N LEU A 586 -0.07 -31.09 -3.30
CA LEU A 586 1.07 -30.16 -3.15
C LEU A 586 1.69 -29.81 -4.50
N SER A 587 1.90 -30.81 -5.40
CA SER A 587 2.43 -30.54 -6.72
C SER A 587 1.50 -29.67 -7.56
N ALA A 588 0.18 -29.89 -7.49
CA ALA A 588 -0.81 -29.07 -8.16
C ALA A 588 -0.83 -27.63 -7.63
N ARG A 589 -0.68 -27.42 -6.31
CA ARG A 589 -0.57 -26.09 -5.70
C ARG A 589 0.64 -25.34 -6.21
N LEU A 590 1.80 -25.97 -6.23
CA LEU A 590 3.05 -25.35 -6.72
C LEU A 590 2.98 -25.04 -8.22
N ALA A 591 2.46 -25.99 -9.02
CA ALA A 591 2.24 -25.79 -10.45
C ALA A 591 1.29 -24.61 -10.72
N PHE A 592 0.20 -24.49 -9.94
CA PHE A 592 -0.74 -23.38 -10.03
C PHE A 592 -0.06 -22.03 -9.72
N VAL A 593 0.74 -21.94 -8.66
CA VAL A 593 1.46 -20.70 -8.32
C VAL A 593 2.35 -20.25 -9.48
N ILE A 594 3.14 -21.17 -10.03
CA ILE A 594 4.02 -20.87 -11.17
C ILE A 594 3.21 -20.42 -12.39
N LEU A 595 2.15 -21.17 -12.74
CA LEU A 595 1.32 -20.85 -13.88
C LEU A 595 0.60 -19.50 -13.74
N PHE A 596 -0.05 -19.29 -12.59
CA PHE A 596 -0.79 -18.06 -12.28
C PHE A 596 0.14 -16.84 -12.32
N GLN A 597 1.28 -16.92 -11.64
CA GLN A 597 2.24 -15.82 -11.60
C GLN A 597 2.74 -15.45 -13.01
N ASN A 598 3.18 -16.43 -13.80
CA ASN A 598 3.69 -16.15 -15.13
C ASN A 598 2.60 -15.63 -16.07
N LEU A 599 1.39 -16.20 -16.02
CA LEU A 599 0.26 -15.76 -16.84
C LEU A 599 -0.12 -14.31 -16.52
N VAL A 600 -0.31 -13.99 -15.24
CA VAL A 600 -0.72 -12.64 -14.83
C VAL A 600 0.38 -11.62 -15.09
N MET A 601 1.65 -11.96 -14.88
CA MET A 601 2.77 -11.08 -15.23
C MET A 601 2.85 -10.83 -16.73
N PHE A 602 2.63 -11.85 -17.56
CA PHE A 602 2.57 -11.69 -19.02
C PHE A 602 1.41 -10.78 -19.45
N LEU A 603 0.20 -11.01 -18.90
CA LEU A 603 -0.95 -10.15 -19.16
C LEU A 603 -0.72 -8.70 -18.71
N SER A 604 -0.06 -8.51 -17.57
CA SER A 604 0.32 -7.19 -17.06
C SER A 604 1.27 -6.46 -18.02
N LEU A 605 2.25 -7.16 -18.58
CA LEU A 605 3.15 -6.60 -19.60
C LEU A 605 2.39 -6.23 -20.87
N MET A 606 1.41 -7.04 -21.28
CA MET A 606 0.55 -6.72 -22.43
C MET A 606 -0.28 -5.46 -22.18
N VAL A 607 -0.87 -5.31 -21.00
CA VAL A 607 -1.63 -4.09 -20.63
C VAL A 607 -0.73 -2.86 -20.70
N ALA A 608 0.46 -2.93 -20.12
CA ALA A 608 1.43 -1.83 -20.16
C ALA A 608 1.91 -1.51 -21.58
N TRP A 609 2.00 -2.52 -22.46
CA TRP A 609 2.37 -2.32 -23.87
C TRP A 609 1.24 -1.67 -24.70
N VAL A 610 -0.02 -2.03 -24.42
CA VAL A 610 -1.20 -1.51 -25.14
C VAL A 610 -1.50 -0.07 -24.78
N ILE A 611 -1.27 0.34 -23.54
CA ILE A 611 -1.56 1.69 -23.05
C ILE A 611 -0.31 2.57 -23.26
N PRO A 612 -0.32 3.52 -24.22
CA PRO A 612 0.82 4.43 -24.42
C PRO A 612 0.90 5.42 -23.24
N ASP A 613 2.10 5.66 -22.75
CA ASP A 613 2.38 6.57 -21.62
C ASP A 613 1.88 8.00 -21.89
N VAL A 614 2.09 8.50 -23.10
CA VAL A 614 1.72 9.86 -23.50
C VAL A 614 0.45 9.84 -24.39
N PRO A 615 -0.56 10.65 -24.07
CA PRO A 615 -1.73 10.82 -24.93
C PRO A 615 -1.36 11.31 -26.36
N LYS A 616 -2.01 10.77 -27.38
CA LYS A 616 -1.74 11.15 -28.77
C LYS A 616 -1.88 12.65 -29.02
N THR A 617 -2.84 13.31 -28.37
CA THR A 617 -3.06 14.75 -28.46
C THR A 617 -1.84 15.55 -28.00
N ILE A 618 -1.22 15.15 -26.91
CA ILE A 618 -0.01 15.80 -26.35
C ILE A 618 1.19 15.55 -27.29
N VAL A 619 1.34 14.33 -27.80
CA VAL A 619 2.42 14.01 -28.78
C VAL A 619 2.29 14.89 -30.03
N GLU A 620 1.07 15.11 -30.53
CA GLU A 620 0.82 15.99 -31.66
C GLU A 620 1.10 17.47 -31.34
N GLN A 621 0.72 17.94 -30.16
CA GLN A 621 1.02 19.28 -29.72
C GLN A 621 2.54 19.52 -29.58
N LEU A 622 3.26 18.61 -28.92
CA LEU A 622 4.72 18.67 -28.82
C LEU A 622 5.42 18.66 -30.19
N LYS A 623 4.88 17.87 -31.13
CA LYS A 623 5.41 17.89 -32.51
C LYS A 623 5.16 19.24 -33.20
N ARG A 624 4.00 19.87 -33.00
CA ARG A 624 3.68 21.19 -33.53
C ARG A 624 4.57 22.27 -32.90
N GLU A 625 4.76 22.24 -31.60
CA GLU A 625 5.63 23.18 -30.89
C GLU A 625 7.08 23.06 -31.35
N LYS A 626 7.62 21.81 -31.46
CA LYS A 626 8.96 21.58 -32.00
C LYS A 626 9.09 22.08 -33.44
N LYS A 627 8.08 21.87 -34.28
CA LYS A 627 8.09 22.35 -35.65
C LYS A 627 8.10 23.88 -35.71
N LEU A 628 7.25 24.53 -34.91
CA LEU A 628 7.23 26.00 -34.80
C LEU A 628 8.59 26.56 -34.33
N LEU A 629 9.21 25.92 -33.34
CA LEU A 629 10.51 26.33 -32.83
C LEU A 629 11.60 26.20 -33.89
N VAL A 630 11.61 25.11 -34.66
CA VAL A 630 12.52 24.91 -35.80
C VAL A 630 12.26 25.96 -36.91
N ASP A 631 11.00 26.23 -37.23
CA ASP A 631 10.63 27.23 -38.26
C ASP A 631 11.05 28.63 -37.82
N LEU A 632 10.87 28.99 -36.54
CA LEU A 632 11.35 30.28 -35.97
C LEU A 632 12.86 30.37 -36.03
N PHE A 633 13.58 29.32 -35.66
CA PHE A 633 15.03 29.30 -35.70
C PHE A 633 15.56 29.44 -37.13
N LEU A 634 14.96 28.76 -38.06
CA LEU A 634 15.32 28.87 -39.50
C LEU A 634 15.00 30.27 -40.06
N GLN A 635 13.93 30.92 -39.56
CA GLN A 635 13.60 32.27 -39.96
C GLN A 635 14.61 33.28 -39.40
N GLU A 636 15.00 33.17 -38.14
CA GLU A 636 16.01 33.97 -37.49
C GLU A 636 17.36 33.85 -38.18
N GLU A 637 17.76 32.64 -38.58
CA GLU A 637 18.99 32.40 -39.32
C GLU A 637 18.95 32.99 -40.75
N LYS A 638 17.77 32.92 -41.42
CA LYS A 638 17.58 33.57 -42.72
C LYS A 638 17.68 35.10 -42.60
N GLU A 639 17.10 35.71 -41.58
CA GLU A 639 17.22 37.15 -41.33
C GLU A 639 18.65 37.58 -41.04
N LYS A 640 19.39 36.80 -40.24
CA LYS A 640 20.80 37.02 -40.00
C LYS A 640 21.63 36.92 -41.28
N PHE A 641 21.33 35.95 -42.13
CA PHE A 641 22.01 35.77 -43.43
C PHE A 641 21.71 36.91 -44.39
N GLN A 642 20.46 37.40 -44.44
CA GLN A 642 20.08 38.58 -45.25
C GLN A 642 20.77 39.86 -44.75
N LEU A 643 20.87 40.05 -43.41
CA LEU A 643 21.59 41.21 -42.81
C LEU A 643 23.08 41.15 -43.13
N ILE A 644 23.68 39.98 -43.28
CA ILE A 644 25.08 39.84 -43.73
C ILE A 644 25.22 40.19 -45.21
N GLN A 645 24.26 39.79 -46.05
CA GLN A 645 24.27 40.12 -47.49
C GLN A 645 23.98 41.59 -47.81
N THR A 646 23.21 42.29 -46.98
CA THR A 646 22.86 43.69 -47.15
C THR A 646 23.89 44.70 -46.62
N ARG A 647 24.95 44.23 -45.96
CA ARG A 647 26.10 45.14 -45.63
C ARG A 647 26.88 45.40 -46.91
N PRO A 648 27.03 46.68 -47.34
CA PRO A 648 27.79 47.01 -48.54
C PRO A 648 29.24 46.57 -48.36
N LEU A 649 29.80 46.00 -49.43
CA LEU A 649 31.18 45.58 -49.65
C LEU A 649 32.19 46.71 -49.34
N PHE A 650 32.57 46.86 -48.10
CA PHE A 650 33.66 47.78 -47.72
C PHE A 650 34.91 47.08 -47.17
N TRP A 651 35.00 45.75 -47.28
CA TRP A 651 36.14 44.95 -46.81
C TRP A 651 36.57 43.90 -47.82
N THR A 652 36.92 44.33 -49.06
CA THR A 652 37.60 43.44 -50.03
C THR A 652 39.10 43.73 -50.10
N SER A 653 39.78 43.89 -48.99
CA SER A 653 41.22 43.77 -48.96
C SER A 653 41.68 43.53 -47.54
N LEU A 654 41.70 42.32 -47.08
CA LEU A 654 42.49 41.75 -45.98
C LEU A 654 41.68 40.61 -45.30
N CYS A 655 41.64 39.44 -45.92
CA CYS A 655 41.42 38.23 -45.13
C CYS A 655 42.05 37.02 -45.81
N PRO A 656 42.97 36.33 -45.12
CA PRO A 656 43.55 35.08 -45.59
C PRO A 656 42.58 33.91 -45.43
N GLU A 657 42.77 32.84 -46.18
CA GLU A 657 41.99 31.58 -46.35
C GLU A 657 41.65 30.80 -45.09
N SER A 658 41.78 31.35 -43.87
CA SER A 658 41.55 30.62 -42.62
C SER A 658 40.11 30.72 -42.07
N LEU A 659 39.19 31.49 -42.72
CA LEU A 659 37.83 31.69 -42.21
C LEU A 659 36.89 30.55 -42.60
N GLY A 660 37.07 29.92 -43.77
CA GLY A 660 36.26 28.79 -44.22
C GLY A 660 36.39 27.55 -43.34
N SER A 661 37.59 27.32 -42.82
CA SER A 661 37.82 26.15 -41.94
C SER A 661 37.27 26.34 -40.51
N ARG A 662 37.12 27.57 -40.04
CA ARG A 662 36.47 27.88 -38.75
C ARG A 662 34.95 27.80 -38.82
N LEU A 663 34.34 28.21 -39.93
CA LEU A 663 32.90 28.11 -40.15
C LEU A 663 32.46 26.64 -40.22
N LEU A 664 33.21 25.82 -40.97
CA LEU A 664 32.93 24.37 -41.05
C LEU A 664 33.16 23.66 -39.72
N ARG A 665 34.09 24.12 -38.91
CA ARG A 665 34.31 23.56 -37.56
C ARG A 665 33.21 23.97 -36.60
N ASN A 666 32.67 25.17 -36.67
CA ASN A 666 31.55 25.64 -35.85
C ASN A 666 30.25 25.00 -36.26
N ILE A 667 29.99 24.71 -37.55
CA ILE A 667 28.84 23.95 -38.03
C ILE A 667 28.92 22.52 -37.49
N ARG A 668 30.08 21.87 -37.50
CA ARG A 668 30.24 20.52 -36.95
C ARG A 668 30.07 20.47 -35.43
N LEU A 669 30.50 21.50 -34.69
CA LEU A 669 30.28 21.63 -33.26
C LEU A 669 28.80 21.88 -32.92
N LEU A 670 28.08 22.60 -33.79
CA LEU A 670 26.63 22.79 -33.66
C LEU A 670 25.86 21.50 -33.93
N GLU A 671 26.28 20.75 -34.94
CA GLU A 671 25.69 19.41 -35.23
C GLU A 671 25.94 18.46 -34.04
N GLU A 672 27.16 18.41 -33.48
CA GLU A 672 27.45 17.59 -32.28
C GLU A 672 26.68 18.07 -31.04
N TRP A 673 26.48 19.37 -30.89
CA TRP A 673 25.69 19.92 -29.76
C TRP A 673 24.19 19.60 -29.94
N ILE A 674 23.64 19.73 -31.14
CA ILE A 674 22.25 19.37 -31.48
C ILE A 674 22.03 17.87 -31.26
N PHE A 675 22.97 17.00 -31.69
CA PHE A 675 22.91 15.57 -31.44
C PHE A 675 22.95 15.27 -29.94
N LYS A 676 23.77 15.93 -29.17
CA LYS A 676 23.86 15.74 -27.72
C LYS A 676 22.60 16.19 -26.97
N GLN A 677 21.93 17.25 -27.44
CA GLN A 677 20.64 17.69 -26.89
C GLN A 677 19.48 16.77 -27.32
N LEU A 678 19.53 16.20 -28.52
CA LEU A 678 18.55 15.20 -28.98
C LEU A 678 18.67 13.89 -28.19
N ASP A 679 19.88 13.48 -27.81
CA ASP A 679 20.12 12.29 -26.97
C ASP A 679 19.59 12.46 -25.52
N LEU A 680 19.56 13.68 -25.01
CA LEU A 680 19.03 14.01 -23.67
C LEU A 680 17.49 14.05 -23.64
N ILE A 681 16.82 14.25 -24.78
CA ILE A 681 15.38 14.51 -24.86
C ILE A 681 14.59 13.27 -25.32
N LEU A 682 15.24 12.28 -25.96
CA LEU A 682 14.57 11.08 -26.47
C LEU A 682 14.80 9.88 -25.56
N PRO A 683 13.73 9.20 -25.09
CA PRO A 683 13.89 7.92 -24.41
C PRO A 683 14.56 6.90 -25.32
N ARG A 684 15.48 6.10 -24.80
CA ARG A 684 16.30 5.09 -25.50
C ARG A 684 15.58 4.14 -26.48
N ARG A 685 14.25 4.12 -26.48
CA ARG A 685 13.43 3.30 -27.41
C ARG A 685 13.25 3.87 -28.82
N TYR A 686 13.68 5.10 -29.09
CA TYR A 686 13.51 5.75 -30.39
C TYR A 686 14.82 5.95 -31.19
N HIS A 687 15.94 5.47 -30.67
CA HIS A 687 17.24 5.58 -31.33
C HIS A 687 17.32 4.91 -32.71
N LEU A 688 16.53 3.87 -32.95
CA LEU A 688 16.54 3.15 -34.25
C LEU A 688 15.71 3.84 -35.35
N ALA A 689 14.78 4.72 -35.00
CA ALA A 689 13.92 5.38 -35.99
C ALA A 689 14.49 6.69 -36.53
N VAL A 690 15.37 7.36 -35.78
CA VAL A 690 15.96 8.65 -36.16
C VAL A 690 17.15 8.45 -37.13
N THR A 691 17.87 7.34 -37.02
CA THR A 691 18.99 7.01 -37.91
C THR A 691 18.56 6.69 -39.34
N TYR A 692 17.28 6.30 -39.56
CA TYR A 692 16.75 5.97 -40.88
C TYR A 692 16.12 7.16 -41.63
N VAL A 693 15.98 8.32 -40.99
CA VAL A 693 15.37 9.53 -41.62
C VAL A 693 16.45 10.56 -42.03
N MET A 694 17.70 10.40 -41.60
CA MET A 694 18.80 11.29 -41.95
C MET A 694 19.88 10.64 -42.87
N LEU A 695 19.69 9.41 -43.37
CA LEU A 695 20.38 8.84 -44.50
C LEU A 695 19.46 8.93 -45.73
#